data_764f63b6c3b81a715f5d503490987297
#
_entry.id   764f63b6c3b81a715f5d503490987297
#
_cell.length_a   1.000
_cell.length_b   1.000
_cell.length_c   1.000
_cell.angle_alpha   90.00
_cell.angle_beta   90.00
_cell.angle_gamma   90.00
#
_symmetry.space_group_name_H-M   'P 1'
#
loop_
_entity.id
_entity.type
_entity.pdbx_description
1 polymer ?
#
loop_
_entity_poly.entity_id
_entity_poly.type
_entity_poly.pdbx_seq_one_letter_code
_entity_poly.pdbx_strand_id
1 'polypeptide(L)'
;MYPDGVCRVTDNYYTKTVQFQDINYQLNQNEDKTAIFDGWCDFLNYFDSSIRFQLSFINLSATRDTYARRIAIPLQGDCFDKLRTEYTGMLQSQLARGNNGLIKTKYLTFGVEADSLKAAKPRLERIETDILNNFRRLGVQAEALNGMERLRLLHGLLHMDEPQPFRFSWDWLAPSGLSVKDFIAPSAFEFKTGSSFGVGSKTGCVSFLQILAPELNDRMLADFLDMESSLIVSMHVQSVDQVKAIKTIKRKITDLQKMTIEEQKKAVRSGYDMDIIPSDLATYGTEAKKLLQELQSRNERMFLLTFLVVNVADNRQRLGNNVFQAGSIAQKYNCQLTRLDFQQEEGFMSSLPLGLNQIEIQRGLTTSSVAIFVPFTTQELFQDGKEALYCGLNALSNNLIMVDRKLLKNPNGLILGTPGSGKSFSAKREIANVFLVTNDDIIICDPEAEYGPLVEHLHGQVVKISPTSTDYLNPMDLNLNYSDDENPLSLKSDFILSLCELIVGGKDGLMPVEKTIIDRCVRSVYREYLSDPRPEKMPILEDLYNELRRQDEKEAQYIATALEIYVTGSLNVFNHRSNVNIENRVVSFDIKELGKQLKKIGMLVVQDAVWNRVTVNREQRKSTRYYIDEMHLLLKEEQTAAYTVEIWKRFRKWGGVPTGITQNVKDLLSSREVENIFENSDYVYMLNQASGDRQILAKQLNISPHQLSYVTQSAEGEGLLFYGSVILPFVDRFPKDTELYKIITTKLSEQVQSE
;
A
#
# COMPACT_ATOMS: atom_id res chain seq x y z
N MET A 1 27.42 -20.93 4.88
CA MET A 1 26.75 -19.64 5.08
C MET A 1 27.60 -18.78 5.99
N TYR A 2 27.77 -17.49 5.69
CA TYR A 2 28.51 -16.51 6.50
C TYR A 2 27.55 -15.46 7.07
N PRO A 3 27.92 -14.77 8.17
CA PRO A 3 27.04 -13.78 8.81
C PRO A 3 26.58 -12.63 7.90
N ASP A 4 27.39 -12.23 6.94
CA ASP A 4 27.14 -11.16 5.97
C ASP A 4 26.24 -11.59 4.79
N GLY A 5 25.65 -12.77 4.86
CA GLY A 5 24.76 -13.30 3.85
C GLY A 5 25.46 -14.00 2.67
N VAL A 6 26.78 -14.02 2.61
CA VAL A 6 27.48 -14.81 1.58
C VAL A 6 27.29 -16.31 1.85
N CYS A 7 26.93 -17.06 0.82
CA CYS A 7 26.85 -18.51 0.87
C CYS A 7 27.88 -19.14 -0.08
N ARG A 8 28.76 -19.98 0.43
CA ARG A 8 29.59 -20.87 -0.40
C ARG A 8 28.73 -22.09 -0.78
N VAL A 9 28.31 -22.16 -2.02
CA VAL A 9 27.41 -23.20 -2.53
C VAL A 9 28.18 -24.42 -3.03
N THR A 10 29.24 -24.17 -3.78
CA THR A 10 30.24 -25.17 -4.18
C THR A 10 31.64 -24.68 -3.83
N ASP A 11 32.68 -25.45 -4.16
CA ASP A 11 34.06 -25.10 -3.80
C ASP A 11 34.51 -23.75 -4.34
N ASN A 12 34.02 -23.37 -5.48
CA ASN A 12 34.39 -22.13 -6.17
C ASN A 12 33.20 -21.22 -6.52
N TYR A 13 31.99 -21.48 -6.01
CA TYR A 13 30.81 -20.70 -6.31
C TYR A 13 30.19 -20.07 -5.05
N TYR A 14 30.06 -18.76 -5.05
CA TYR A 14 29.58 -17.94 -3.94
C TYR A 14 28.37 -17.12 -4.34
N THR A 15 27.36 -17.06 -3.48
CA THR A 15 26.10 -16.36 -3.76
C THR A 15 25.66 -15.43 -2.64
N LYS A 16 24.86 -14.40 -2.99
CA LYS A 16 24.07 -13.58 -2.09
C LYS A 16 22.61 -13.55 -2.56
N THR A 17 21.71 -13.17 -1.67
CA THR A 17 20.26 -13.13 -1.94
C THR A 17 19.70 -11.79 -1.53
N VAL A 18 18.88 -11.20 -2.41
CA VAL A 18 18.09 -9.98 -2.17
C VAL A 18 16.63 -10.37 -2.14
N GLN A 19 15.89 -9.94 -1.13
CA GLN A 19 14.43 -9.99 -1.11
C GLN A 19 13.90 -8.71 -1.74
N PHE A 20 12.86 -8.80 -2.58
CA PHE A 20 12.24 -7.64 -3.19
C PHE A 20 10.73 -7.71 -3.08
N GLN A 21 10.10 -6.54 -3.03
CA GLN A 21 8.66 -6.39 -2.93
C GLN A 21 8.01 -6.27 -4.31
N ASP A 22 6.69 -6.35 -4.32
CA ASP A 22 5.90 -6.18 -5.53
C ASP A 22 5.64 -4.70 -5.82
N ILE A 23 5.41 -4.38 -7.08
CA ILE A 23 4.85 -3.11 -7.53
C ILE A 23 3.61 -3.39 -8.37
N ASN A 24 2.75 -2.41 -8.52
CA ASN A 24 1.45 -2.55 -9.14
C ASN A 24 1.56 -2.56 -10.68
N TYR A 25 2.15 -3.61 -11.25
CA TYR A 25 2.33 -3.73 -12.69
C TYR A 25 1.01 -3.94 -13.44
N GLN A 26 0.15 -4.85 -12.94
CA GLN A 26 -1.05 -5.25 -13.69
C GLN A 26 -2.13 -4.15 -13.79
N LEU A 27 -2.21 -3.27 -12.81
CA LEU A 27 -3.23 -2.23 -12.73
C LEU A 27 -2.78 -0.88 -13.32
N ASN A 28 -1.51 -0.75 -13.71
CA ASN A 28 -0.97 0.48 -14.26
C ASN A 28 -1.48 0.78 -15.69
N GLN A 29 -1.31 2.02 -16.11
CA GLN A 29 -1.55 2.45 -17.48
C GLN A 29 -0.55 1.77 -18.44
N ASN A 30 -0.92 1.65 -19.71
CA ASN A 30 -0.07 0.98 -20.70
C ASN A 30 1.30 1.64 -20.85
N GLU A 31 1.37 2.96 -20.73
CA GLU A 31 2.64 3.73 -20.79
C GLU A 31 3.55 3.37 -19.61
N ASP A 32 2.99 3.31 -18.39
CA ASP A 32 3.74 2.91 -17.18
C ASP A 32 4.16 1.44 -17.25
N LYS A 33 3.30 0.55 -17.76
CA LYS A 33 3.66 -0.85 -17.99
C LYS A 33 4.84 -0.99 -18.93
N THR A 34 4.83 -0.23 -20.03
CA THR A 34 5.93 -0.21 -20.99
C THR A 34 7.22 0.31 -20.34
N ALA A 35 7.14 1.40 -19.56
CA ALA A 35 8.30 1.94 -18.86
C ALA A 35 8.88 0.95 -17.84
N ILE A 36 8.03 0.26 -17.07
CA ILE A 36 8.47 -0.79 -16.14
C ILE A 36 9.09 -1.97 -16.90
N PHE A 37 8.48 -2.38 -18.00
CA PHE A 37 8.99 -3.48 -18.83
C PHE A 37 10.37 -3.13 -19.42
N ASP A 38 10.52 -1.95 -19.99
CA ASP A 38 11.80 -1.48 -20.56
C ASP A 38 12.87 -1.36 -19.46
N GLY A 39 12.51 -0.81 -18.30
CA GLY A 39 13.41 -0.76 -17.15
C GLY A 39 13.80 -2.14 -16.64
N TRP A 40 12.89 -3.13 -16.72
CA TRP A 40 13.18 -4.52 -16.39
C TRP A 40 14.10 -5.19 -17.43
N CYS A 41 13.93 -4.89 -18.70
CA CYS A 41 14.88 -5.30 -19.76
C CYS A 41 16.28 -4.75 -19.50
N ASP A 42 16.38 -3.47 -19.15
CA ASP A 42 17.66 -2.84 -18.82
C ASP A 42 18.31 -3.47 -17.58
N PHE A 43 17.49 -3.81 -16.57
CA PHE A 43 17.97 -4.53 -15.39
C PHE A 43 18.52 -5.93 -15.75
N LEU A 44 17.82 -6.70 -16.59
CA LEU A 44 18.32 -8.00 -17.06
C LEU A 44 19.64 -7.85 -17.83
N ASN A 45 19.76 -6.80 -18.64
CA ASN A 45 20.97 -6.49 -19.39
C ASN A 45 22.18 -6.06 -18.51
N TYR A 46 21.97 -5.77 -17.24
CA TYR A 46 23.05 -5.57 -16.29
C TYR A 46 23.88 -6.85 -16.08
N PHE A 47 23.26 -8.02 -16.07
CA PHE A 47 23.94 -9.28 -15.80
C PHE A 47 24.75 -9.75 -17.02
N ASP A 48 26.05 -9.82 -16.87
CA ASP A 48 26.97 -10.39 -17.86
C ASP A 48 27.11 -11.93 -17.69
N SER A 49 27.89 -12.55 -18.56
CA SER A 49 28.10 -14.01 -18.55
C SER A 49 28.86 -14.52 -17.31
N SER A 50 29.47 -13.65 -16.51
CA SER A 50 30.19 -14.00 -15.27
C SER A 50 29.28 -14.07 -14.04
N ILE A 51 28.04 -13.54 -14.15
CA ILE A 51 27.06 -13.48 -13.08
C ILE A 51 25.91 -14.39 -13.44
N ARG A 52 25.67 -15.43 -12.63
CA ARG A 52 24.45 -16.24 -12.70
C ARG A 52 23.45 -15.71 -11.70
N PHE A 53 22.19 -15.69 -12.04
CA PHE A 53 21.15 -15.31 -11.07
C PHE A 53 19.93 -16.22 -11.15
N GLN A 54 19.21 -16.27 -10.06
CA GLN A 54 18.00 -17.05 -9.85
C GLN A 54 16.92 -16.13 -9.30
N LEU A 55 15.77 -16.09 -9.95
CA LEU A 55 14.56 -15.52 -9.37
C LEU A 55 13.76 -16.63 -8.70
N SER A 56 13.41 -16.46 -7.46
CA SER A 56 12.64 -17.43 -6.67
C SER A 56 11.37 -16.77 -6.17
N PHE A 57 10.23 -17.33 -6.52
CA PHE A 57 8.90 -16.94 -6.08
C PHE A 57 8.36 -18.05 -5.19
N ILE A 58 8.08 -17.74 -3.95
CA ILE A 58 7.77 -18.72 -2.92
C ILE A 58 6.40 -18.40 -2.33
N ASN A 59 5.45 -19.28 -2.56
CA ASN A 59 4.13 -19.25 -1.95
C ASN A 59 4.05 -20.42 -0.97
N LEU A 60 4.12 -20.14 0.32
CA LEU A 60 4.02 -21.17 1.37
C LEU A 60 2.84 -20.87 2.29
N SER A 61 2.21 -21.94 2.76
CA SER A 61 1.22 -21.82 3.83
C SER A 61 1.86 -21.17 5.05
N ALA A 62 1.32 -19.99 5.41
CA ALA A 62 1.70 -19.38 6.68
C ALA A 62 1.25 -20.28 7.80
N THR A 63 2.10 -20.45 8.79
CA THR A 63 1.65 -20.98 10.05
C THR A 63 0.64 -20.01 10.63
N ARG A 64 -0.61 -20.44 10.74
CA ARG A 64 -1.70 -19.67 11.33
C ARG A 64 -1.29 -18.96 12.63
N ASP A 65 -0.52 -19.61 13.45
CA ASP A 65 -0.11 -19.10 14.77
C ASP A 65 0.84 -17.90 14.72
N THR A 66 1.76 -17.86 13.76
CA THR A 66 2.73 -16.74 13.69
C THR A 66 2.07 -15.46 13.18
N TYR A 67 1.20 -15.56 12.17
CA TYR A 67 0.44 -14.42 11.66
C TYR A 67 -0.70 -14.02 12.60
N ALA A 68 -1.41 -14.99 13.17
CA ALA A 68 -2.47 -14.75 14.14
C ALA A 68 -1.96 -13.96 15.37
N ARG A 69 -0.72 -14.20 15.81
CA ARG A 69 -0.09 -13.43 16.89
C ARG A 69 0.29 -12.01 16.48
N ARG A 70 0.66 -11.79 15.22
CA ARG A 70 1.05 -10.45 14.73
C ARG A 70 -0.13 -9.50 14.57
N ILE A 71 -1.32 -10.03 14.25
CA ILE A 71 -2.54 -9.25 14.09
C ILE A 71 -3.39 -9.18 15.36
N ALA A 72 -3.02 -9.90 16.41
CA ALA A 72 -3.73 -9.89 17.68
C ALA A 72 -3.57 -8.53 18.38
N ILE A 73 -4.69 -7.91 18.73
CA ILE A 73 -4.69 -6.67 19.49
C ILE A 73 -4.43 -7.01 20.98
N PRO A 74 -3.41 -6.41 21.60
CA PRO A 74 -3.10 -6.67 23.01
C PRO A 74 -4.26 -6.28 23.91
N LEU A 75 -4.61 -7.13 24.86
CA LEU A 75 -5.59 -6.83 25.92
C LEU A 75 -4.99 -5.80 26.89
N GLN A 76 -5.82 -4.84 27.34
CA GLN A 76 -5.40 -3.74 28.20
C GLN A 76 -5.95 -3.84 29.61
N GLY A 77 -6.82 -4.82 29.91
CA GLY A 77 -7.44 -5.02 31.23
C GLY A 77 -8.63 -4.09 31.48
N ASP A 78 -9.19 -3.49 30.43
CA ASP A 78 -10.34 -2.59 30.48
C ASP A 78 -11.65 -3.23 29.96
N CYS A 79 -12.77 -2.50 30.04
CA CYS A 79 -14.07 -2.97 29.58
C CYS A 79 -14.16 -3.24 28.07
N PHE A 80 -13.17 -2.78 27.27
CA PHE A 80 -13.14 -2.96 25.83
C PHE A 80 -12.37 -4.21 25.37
N ASP A 81 -11.83 -5.00 26.28
CA ASP A 81 -11.10 -6.23 25.93
C ASP A 81 -11.98 -7.28 25.23
N LYS A 82 -13.28 -7.27 25.49
CA LYS A 82 -14.24 -8.08 24.74
C LYS A 82 -14.27 -7.68 23.26
N LEU A 83 -14.33 -6.38 22.96
CA LEU A 83 -14.28 -5.86 21.59
C LEU A 83 -12.92 -6.12 20.92
N ARG A 84 -11.79 -6.01 21.66
CA ARG A 84 -10.46 -6.35 21.14
C ARG A 84 -10.36 -7.83 20.76
N THR A 85 -10.94 -8.71 21.59
CA THR A 85 -10.98 -10.15 21.32
C THR A 85 -11.84 -10.47 20.09
N GLU A 86 -13.03 -9.87 19.98
CA GLU A 86 -13.91 -10.03 18.82
C GLU A 86 -13.23 -9.53 17.54
N TYR A 87 -12.62 -8.36 17.59
CA TYR A 87 -11.93 -7.76 16.45
C TYR A 87 -10.72 -8.60 16.03
N THR A 88 -9.93 -9.10 16.98
CA THR A 88 -8.82 -10.05 16.70
C THR A 88 -9.34 -11.32 16.03
N GLY A 89 -10.45 -11.89 16.53
CA GLY A 89 -11.09 -13.07 15.94
C GLY A 89 -11.58 -12.81 14.50
N MET A 90 -12.12 -11.63 14.24
CA MET A 90 -12.52 -11.20 12.90
C MET A 90 -11.31 -11.13 11.96
N LEU A 91 -10.24 -10.46 12.36
CA LEU A 91 -9.01 -10.37 11.57
C LEU A 91 -8.42 -11.74 11.26
N GLN A 92 -8.39 -12.65 12.25
CA GLN A 92 -7.93 -14.03 12.08
C GLN A 92 -8.82 -14.81 11.11
N SER A 93 -10.15 -14.62 11.17
CA SER A 93 -11.09 -15.22 10.24
C SER A 93 -10.92 -14.72 8.81
N GLN A 94 -10.70 -13.42 8.64
CA GLN A 94 -10.43 -12.83 7.33
C GLN A 94 -9.08 -13.31 6.76
N LEU A 95 -8.04 -13.36 7.58
CA LEU A 95 -6.74 -13.92 7.20
C LEU A 95 -6.85 -15.37 6.73
N ALA A 96 -7.68 -16.18 7.40
CA ALA A 96 -7.90 -17.58 7.02
C ALA A 96 -8.62 -17.73 5.67
N ARG A 97 -9.38 -16.74 5.25
CA ARG A 97 -10.07 -16.70 3.94
C ARG A 97 -9.19 -16.12 2.82
N GLY A 98 -8.22 -15.26 3.17
CA GLY A 98 -7.32 -14.64 2.21
C GLY A 98 -6.30 -15.63 1.66
N ASN A 99 -6.15 -15.74 0.33
CA ASN A 99 -5.22 -16.62 -0.39
C ASN A 99 -4.94 -17.97 0.32
N ASN A 100 -5.94 -18.54 0.99
CA ASN A 100 -5.81 -19.76 1.82
C ASN A 100 -4.68 -19.71 2.86
N GLY A 101 -4.29 -18.53 3.33
CA GLY A 101 -3.21 -18.31 4.27
C GLY A 101 -1.81 -18.47 3.69
N LEU A 102 -1.62 -18.22 2.39
CA LEU A 102 -0.31 -18.25 1.73
C LEU A 102 0.46 -16.95 1.91
N ILE A 103 1.74 -17.06 2.24
CA ILE A 103 2.70 -15.95 2.20
C ILE A 103 3.42 -16.01 0.86
N LYS A 104 3.35 -14.92 0.10
CA LYS A 104 4.06 -14.75 -1.16
C LYS A 104 5.34 -13.95 -0.94
N THR A 105 6.50 -14.53 -1.23
CA THR A 105 7.79 -13.84 -1.12
C THR A 105 8.60 -14.01 -2.39
N LYS A 106 9.44 -13.02 -2.69
CA LYS A 106 10.22 -12.93 -3.93
C LYS A 106 11.68 -12.67 -3.63
N TYR A 107 12.55 -13.44 -4.24
CA TYR A 107 13.99 -13.35 -4.02
C TYR A 107 14.74 -13.35 -5.33
N LEU A 108 15.83 -12.58 -5.38
CA LEU A 108 16.85 -12.63 -6.41
C LEU A 108 18.15 -13.11 -5.77
N THR A 109 18.59 -14.31 -6.12
CA THR A 109 19.88 -14.86 -5.70
C THR A 109 20.85 -14.75 -6.86
N PHE A 110 22.02 -14.15 -6.63
CA PHE A 110 23.05 -13.97 -7.64
C PHE A 110 24.38 -14.54 -7.13
N GLY A 111 25.22 -14.97 -8.04
CA GLY A 111 26.47 -15.60 -7.67
C GLY A 111 27.59 -15.42 -8.69
N VAL A 112 28.79 -15.59 -8.19
CA VAL A 112 30.04 -15.50 -8.95
C VAL A 112 30.95 -16.67 -8.65
N GLU A 113 31.71 -17.10 -9.66
CA GLU A 113 32.82 -18.04 -9.48
C GLU A 113 34.07 -17.30 -8.98
N ALA A 114 34.69 -17.84 -7.92
CA ALA A 114 35.92 -17.31 -7.35
C ALA A 114 36.70 -18.40 -6.60
N ASP A 115 38.01 -18.31 -6.57
CA ASP A 115 38.89 -19.28 -5.93
C ASP A 115 38.85 -19.20 -4.39
N SER A 116 38.36 -18.10 -3.84
CA SER A 116 38.28 -17.88 -2.39
C SER A 116 37.18 -16.89 -2.00
N LEU A 117 36.72 -16.99 -0.75
CA LEU A 117 35.81 -16.03 -0.17
C LEU A 117 36.34 -14.59 -0.24
N LYS A 118 37.66 -14.40 -0.03
CA LYS A 118 38.31 -13.10 -0.06
C LYS A 118 38.22 -12.45 -1.45
N ALA A 119 38.24 -13.25 -2.51
CA ALA A 119 38.07 -12.78 -3.90
C ALA A 119 36.61 -12.58 -4.27
N ALA A 120 35.69 -13.43 -3.77
CA ALA A 120 34.27 -13.38 -4.05
C ALA A 120 33.56 -12.19 -3.40
N LYS A 121 33.85 -11.90 -2.14
CA LYS A 121 33.11 -10.94 -1.30
C LYS A 121 33.04 -9.53 -1.90
N PRO A 122 34.13 -8.86 -2.31
CA PRO A 122 34.05 -7.51 -2.88
C PRO A 122 33.24 -7.46 -4.19
N ARG A 123 33.32 -8.54 -4.99
CA ARG A 123 32.52 -8.64 -6.23
C ARG A 123 31.04 -8.76 -5.93
N LEU A 124 30.66 -9.59 -4.96
CA LEU A 124 29.27 -9.77 -4.55
C LEU A 124 28.68 -8.50 -3.91
N GLU A 125 29.45 -7.77 -3.09
CA GLU A 125 29.02 -6.52 -2.48
C GLU A 125 28.76 -5.43 -3.54
N ARG A 126 29.60 -5.35 -4.57
CA ARG A 126 29.40 -4.42 -5.69
C ARG A 126 28.13 -4.78 -6.47
N ILE A 127 27.96 -6.06 -6.85
CA ILE A 127 26.80 -6.52 -7.58
C ILE A 127 25.51 -6.30 -6.76
N GLU A 128 25.55 -6.54 -5.45
CA GLU A 128 24.43 -6.25 -4.54
C GLU A 128 24.02 -4.79 -4.60
N THR A 129 24.99 -3.87 -4.50
CA THR A 129 24.73 -2.42 -4.57
C THR A 129 24.07 -2.04 -5.91
N ASP A 130 24.57 -2.59 -7.00
CA ASP A 130 24.03 -2.32 -8.34
C ASP A 130 22.61 -2.90 -8.50
N ILE A 131 22.34 -4.09 -7.98
CA ILE A 131 21.00 -4.70 -7.98
C ILE A 131 20.00 -3.87 -7.17
N LEU A 132 20.37 -3.43 -5.97
CA LEU A 132 19.52 -2.59 -5.13
C LEU A 132 19.23 -1.23 -5.79
N ASN A 133 20.20 -0.64 -6.46
CA ASN A 133 20.02 0.60 -7.21
C ASN A 133 19.11 0.41 -8.42
N ASN A 134 19.21 -0.70 -9.13
CA ASN A 134 18.33 -1.01 -10.27
C ASN A 134 16.88 -1.25 -9.79
N PHE A 135 16.66 -1.98 -8.71
CA PHE A 135 15.32 -2.10 -8.10
C PHE A 135 14.75 -0.75 -7.68
N ARG A 136 15.58 0.11 -7.07
CA ARG A 136 15.15 1.47 -6.68
C ARG A 136 14.73 2.32 -7.88
N ARG A 137 15.41 2.21 -9.03
CA ARG A 137 15.02 2.90 -10.27
C ARG A 137 13.67 2.43 -10.81
N LEU A 138 13.33 1.15 -10.62
CA LEU A 138 12.01 0.59 -10.94
C LEU A 138 10.93 0.92 -9.91
N GLY A 139 11.25 1.64 -8.83
CA GLY A 139 10.33 1.91 -7.73
C GLY A 139 10.08 0.70 -6.81
N VAL A 140 10.90 -0.35 -6.92
CA VAL A 140 10.79 -1.59 -6.14
C VAL A 140 11.61 -1.46 -4.86
N GLN A 141 10.99 -1.76 -3.72
CA GLN A 141 11.73 -1.89 -2.46
C GLN A 141 12.43 -3.24 -2.43
N ALA A 142 13.71 -3.23 -2.11
CA ALA A 142 14.53 -4.44 -2.05
C ALA A 142 15.58 -4.33 -0.94
N GLU A 143 15.87 -5.45 -0.30
CA GLU A 143 16.86 -5.54 0.78
C GLU A 143 17.72 -6.80 0.64
N ALA A 144 19.01 -6.67 0.97
CA ALA A 144 19.91 -7.80 0.97
C ALA A 144 19.75 -8.61 2.25
N LEU A 145 19.60 -9.92 2.12
CA LEU A 145 19.47 -10.82 3.27
C LEU A 145 20.84 -11.09 3.91
N ASN A 146 20.92 -10.95 5.23
CA ASN A 146 22.06 -11.40 6.00
C ASN A 146 22.05 -12.95 6.18
N GLY A 147 23.10 -13.50 6.78
CA GLY A 147 23.23 -14.95 6.92
C GLY A 147 22.15 -15.59 7.79
N MET A 148 21.67 -14.90 8.83
CA MET A 148 20.58 -15.36 9.69
C MET A 148 19.26 -15.42 8.93
N GLU A 149 18.96 -14.41 8.15
CA GLU A 149 17.75 -14.32 7.34
C GLU A 149 17.73 -15.38 6.23
N ARG A 150 18.86 -15.58 5.56
CA ARG A 150 19.00 -16.68 4.57
C ARG A 150 18.84 -18.07 5.20
N LEU A 151 19.40 -18.31 6.39
CA LEU A 151 19.21 -19.58 7.10
C LEU A 151 17.76 -19.78 7.51
N ARG A 152 17.08 -18.71 7.98
CA ARG A 152 15.65 -18.77 8.30
C ARG A 152 14.80 -19.07 7.07
N LEU A 153 15.12 -18.47 5.91
CA LEU A 153 14.45 -18.75 4.65
C LEU A 153 14.60 -20.23 4.25
N LEU A 154 15.82 -20.75 4.28
CA LEU A 154 16.09 -22.17 3.95
C LEU A 154 15.43 -23.12 4.95
N HIS A 155 15.48 -22.80 6.24
CA HIS A 155 14.77 -23.57 7.26
C HIS A 155 13.27 -23.64 6.99
N GLY A 156 12.62 -22.50 6.66
CA GLY A 156 11.20 -22.46 6.31
C GLY A 156 10.85 -23.31 5.08
N LEU A 157 11.74 -23.35 4.06
CA LEU A 157 11.57 -24.17 2.86
C LEU A 157 11.77 -25.67 3.11
N LEU A 158 12.54 -26.02 4.13
CA LEU A 158 12.85 -27.42 4.48
C LEU A 158 11.94 -27.97 5.60
N HIS A 159 11.19 -27.09 6.29
CA HIS A 159 10.23 -27.44 7.35
C HIS A 159 8.83 -26.92 7.02
N MET A 160 8.32 -27.30 5.85
CA MET A 160 6.98 -26.87 5.37
C MET A 160 5.82 -27.57 6.08
N ASP A 161 6.09 -28.64 6.82
CA ASP A 161 5.12 -29.50 7.51
C ASP A 161 4.74 -28.98 8.90
N GLU A 162 5.73 -28.54 9.66
CA GLU A 162 5.52 -27.96 10.98
C GLU A 162 6.36 -26.69 11.15
N PRO A 163 5.73 -25.59 11.55
CA PRO A 163 6.46 -24.38 11.82
C PRO A 163 7.22 -24.46 13.13
N GLN A 164 8.35 -25.06 13.07
CA GLN A 164 9.27 -24.98 14.18
C GLN A 164 9.96 -23.62 14.21
N PRO A 165 10.03 -22.96 15.38
CA PRO A 165 10.77 -21.71 15.48
C PRO A 165 12.24 -21.98 15.17
N PHE A 166 12.77 -21.31 14.15
CA PHE A 166 14.19 -21.37 13.82
C PHE A 166 15.02 -20.81 14.98
N ARG A 167 15.82 -21.67 15.60
CA ARG A 167 16.72 -21.33 16.71
C ARG A 167 18.14 -21.56 16.26
N PHE A 168 18.92 -20.49 16.14
CA PHE A 168 20.30 -20.53 15.71
C PHE A 168 21.07 -19.32 16.26
N SER A 169 22.33 -19.55 16.65
CA SER A 169 23.31 -18.51 16.93
C SER A 169 24.65 -18.90 16.33
N TRP A 170 25.36 -17.94 15.77
CA TRP A 170 26.70 -18.15 15.20
C TRP A 170 27.70 -18.68 16.25
N ASP A 171 27.51 -18.32 17.52
CA ASP A 171 28.36 -18.72 18.63
C ASP A 171 28.24 -20.22 18.97
N TRP A 172 27.19 -20.91 18.48
CA TRP A 172 27.00 -22.34 18.73
C TRP A 172 27.83 -23.23 17.82
N LEU A 173 28.29 -22.73 16.67
CA LEU A 173 29.00 -23.54 15.67
C LEU A 173 30.35 -24.06 16.18
N ALA A 174 31.19 -23.16 16.70
CA ALA A 174 32.55 -23.54 17.15
C ALA A 174 32.56 -24.54 18.34
N PRO A 175 31.75 -24.31 19.41
CA PRO A 175 31.72 -25.24 20.54
C PRO A 175 31.05 -26.58 20.23
N SER A 176 30.03 -26.62 19.35
CA SER A 176 29.24 -27.81 19.06
C SER A 176 29.88 -28.75 18.01
N GLY A 177 30.76 -28.19 17.16
CA GLY A 177 31.27 -28.89 15.99
C GLY A 177 30.23 -29.11 14.88
N LEU A 178 29.01 -28.51 15.03
CA LEU A 178 27.93 -28.59 14.05
C LEU A 178 28.16 -27.57 12.94
N SER A 179 27.59 -27.83 11.78
CA SER A 179 27.54 -26.91 10.64
C SER A 179 26.20 -26.20 10.57
N VAL A 180 26.09 -25.13 9.80
CA VAL A 180 24.82 -24.46 9.54
C VAL A 180 23.75 -25.36 8.92
N LYS A 181 24.16 -26.44 8.24
CA LYS A 181 23.27 -27.44 7.63
C LYS A 181 22.49 -28.23 8.68
N ASP A 182 23.09 -28.49 9.82
CA ASP A 182 22.46 -29.26 10.91
C ASP A 182 21.28 -28.51 11.54
N PHE A 183 21.27 -27.17 11.44
CA PHE A 183 20.19 -26.32 11.96
C PHE A 183 19.05 -26.09 10.98
N ILE A 184 19.25 -26.37 9.69
CA ILE A 184 18.23 -26.18 8.66
C ILE A 184 17.73 -27.51 8.07
N ALA A 185 18.40 -28.63 8.35
CA ALA A 185 18.04 -29.93 7.80
C ALA A 185 16.64 -30.34 8.27
N PRO A 186 15.78 -30.86 7.37
CA PRO A 186 14.46 -31.38 7.75
C PRO A 186 14.59 -32.71 8.47
N SER A 187 13.51 -33.16 9.11
CA SER A 187 13.45 -34.45 9.82
C SER A 187 13.68 -35.66 8.89
N ALA A 188 13.25 -35.56 7.63
CA ALA A 188 13.41 -36.60 6.63
C ALA A 188 13.39 -36.04 5.20
N PHE A 189 14.20 -36.64 4.32
CA PHE A 189 14.08 -36.55 2.87
C PHE A 189 13.72 -37.92 2.29
N GLU A 190 12.84 -37.93 1.30
CA GLU A 190 12.45 -39.14 0.58
C GLU A 190 12.45 -38.90 -0.95
N PHE A 191 13.38 -39.54 -1.67
CA PHE A 191 13.48 -39.49 -3.14
C PHE A 191 13.33 -40.91 -3.77
N LYS A 192 12.55 -41.81 -3.12
CA LYS A 192 12.37 -43.18 -3.55
C LYS A 192 11.56 -43.33 -4.84
N THR A 193 10.66 -42.39 -5.12
CA THR A 193 9.83 -42.45 -6.33
C THR A 193 10.45 -41.55 -7.38
N GLY A 194 10.59 -42.03 -8.61
CA GLY A 194 11.13 -41.20 -9.69
C GLY A 194 10.28 -39.96 -10.05
N SER A 195 9.06 -39.87 -9.54
CA SER A 195 8.06 -38.86 -9.96
C SER A 195 7.67 -37.86 -8.88
N SER A 196 8.11 -38.05 -7.64
CA SER A 196 7.82 -37.17 -6.51
C SER A 196 8.87 -37.32 -5.42
N PHE A 197 8.93 -36.36 -4.52
CA PHE A 197 9.82 -36.37 -3.35
C PHE A 197 9.02 -36.10 -2.07
N GLY A 198 9.62 -36.45 -0.93
CA GLY A 198 9.11 -36.13 0.40
C GLY A 198 10.07 -35.26 1.17
N VAL A 199 9.53 -34.27 1.92
CA VAL A 199 10.25 -33.43 2.89
C VAL A 199 9.41 -33.36 4.16
N GLY A 200 9.92 -33.94 5.24
CA GLY A 200 9.13 -34.15 6.46
C GLY A 200 7.87 -34.96 6.16
N SER A 201 6.70 -34.45 6.50
CA SER A 201 5.40 -35.08 6.20
C SER A 201 4.80 -34.63 4.86
N LYS A 202 5.40 -33.66 4.15
CA LYS A 202 4.88 -33.15 2.87
C LYS A 202 5.40 -33.95 1.69
N THR A 203 4.58 -34.03 0.66
CA THR A 203 4.96 -34.63 -0.64
C THR A 203 5.02 -33.52 -1.69
N GLY A 204 6.10 -33.53 -2.49
CA GLY A 204 6.32 -32.54 -3.55
C GLY A 204 6.60 -33.18 -4.91
N CYS A 205 6.46 -32.36 -5.94
CA CYS A 205 6.79 -32.71 -7.33
C CYS A 205 7.42 -31.51 -8.02
N VAL A 206 8.55 -31.73 -8.65
CA VAL A 206 9.23 -30.73 -9.49
C VAL A 206 8.92 -30.99 -10.96
N SER A 207 8.52 -29.91 -11.64
CA SER A 207 8.30 -29.89 -13.07
C SER A 207 9.10 -28.75 -13.70
N PHE A 208 9.47 -28.88 -14.98
CA PHE A 208 10.05 -27.79 -15.75
C PHE A 208 9.10 -27.29 -16.80
N LEU A 209 9.18 -26.02 -17.13
CA LEU A 209 8.36 -25.37 -18.15
C LEU A 209 9.05 -25.51 -19.51
N GLN A 210 8.37 -26.20 -20.42
CA GLN A 210 8.75 -26.26 -21.83
C GLN A 210 7.97 -25.20 -22.60
N ILE A 211 8.67 -24.22 -23.16
CA ILE A 211 8.10 -23.12 -23.92
C ILE A 211 7.97 -23.59 -25.38
N LEU A 212 6.72 -23.75 -25.83
CA LEU A 212 6.39 -24.16 -27.22
C LEU A 212 5.87 -22.94 -28.01
N ALA A 213 5.40 -21.91 -27.32
CA ALA A 213 4.85 -20.71 -27.93
C ALA A 213 5.91 -19.90 -28.67
N PRO A 214 5.60 -19.34 -29.86
CA PRO A 214 6.46 -18.38 -30.53
C PRO A 214 6.48 -17.02 -29.81
N GLU A 215 5.38 -16.65 -29.13
CA GLU A 215 5.25 -15.45 -28.32
C GLU A 215 4.73 -15.81 -26.93
N LEU A 216 5.28 -15.18 -25.92
CA LEU A 216 4.90 -15.36 -24.53
C LEU A 216 3.98 -14.22 -24.07
N ASN A 217 3.25 -14.44 -22.98
CA ASN A 217 2.37 -13.45 -22.36
C ASN A 217 2.85 -13.12 -20.95
N ASP A 218 2.83 -11.85 -20.60
CA ASP A 218 3.28 -11.31 -19.31
C ASP A 218 2.43 -11.76 -18.10
N ARG A 219 1.25 -12.34 -18.33
CA ARG A 219 0.38 -12.87 -17.27
C ARG A 219 0.71 -14.29 -16.82
N MET A 220 1.51 -15.03 -17.55
CA MET A 220 1.75 -16.43 -17.25
C MET A 220 2.37 -16.64 -15.87
N LEU A 221 3.41 -15.87 -15.52
CA LEU A 221 4.03 -15.96 -14.20
C LEU A 221 3.04 -15.58 -13.10
N ALA A 222 2.25 -14.54 -13.31
CA ALA A 222 1.21 -14.11 -12.38
C ALA A 222 0.17 -15.21 -12.12
N ASP A 223 -0.34 -15.86 -13.16
CA ASP A 223 -1.30 -16.95 -13.03
C ASP A 223 -0.74 -18.15 -12.23
N PHE A 224 0.56 -18.46 -12.35
CA PHE A 224 1.21 -19.44 -11.46
C PHE A 224 1.25 -18.97 -10.01
N LEU A 225 1.61 -17.72 -9.77
CA LEU A 225 1.72 -17.16 -8.42
C LEU A 225 0.35 -16.93 -7.74
N ASP A 226 -0.72 -16.92 -8.52
CA ASP A 226 -2.10 -16.81 -8.01
C ASP A 226 -2.74 -18.16 -7.68
N MET A 227 -2.04 -19.28 -7.87
CA MET A 227 -2.50 -20.58 -7.42
C MET A 227 -2.70 -20.62 -5.89
N GLU A 228 -3.82 -21.19 -5.45
CA GLU A 228 -4.18 -21.34 -4.04
C GLU A 228 -3.50 -22.55 -3.36
N SER A 229 -2.24 -22.80 -3.69
CA SER A 229 -1.47 -23.94 -3.18
C SER A 229 -0.03 -23.55 -2.87
N SER A 230 0.63 -24.33 -2.00
CA SER A 230 2.05 -24.15 -1.76
C SER A 230 2.85 -24.45 -3.03
N LEU A 231 3.56 -23.43 -3.49
CA LEU A 231 4.25 -23.42 -4.78
C LEU A 231 5.60 -22.69 -4.66
N ILE A 232 6.62 -23.24 -5.33
CA ILE A 232 7.88 -22.53 -5.56
C ILE A 232 8.10 -22.46 -7.06
N VAL A 233 8.22 -21.26 -7.60
CA VAL A 233 8.67 -21.03 -8.97
C VAL A 233 10.10 -20.55 -8.93
N SER A 234 11.00 -21.24 -9.63
CA SER A 234 12.41 -20.90 -9.68
C SER A 234 12.87 -20.73 -11.13
N MET A 235 13.43 -19.57 -11.43
CA MET A 235 13.94 -19.22 -12.75
C MET A 235 15.45 -19.00 -12.65
N HIS A 236 16.22 -19.92 -13.19
CA HIS A 236 17.67 -19.75 -13.36
C HIS A 236 17.96 -19.08 -14.68
N VAL A 237 18.66 -17.96 -14.62
CA VAL A 237 18.98 -17.14 -15.78
C VAL A 237 20.48 -16.92 -15.86
N GLN A 238 21.06 -17.22 -17.02
CA GLN A 238 22.47 -17.02 -17.29
C GLN A 238 22.64 -16.27 -18.60
N SER A 239 23.31 -15.14 -18.60
CA SER A 239 23.66 -14.39 -19.81
C SER A 239 24.70 -15.16 -20.62
N VAL A 240 24.52 -15.23 -21.93
CA VAL A 240 25.49 -15.77 -22.86
C VAL A 240 26.39 -14.63 -23.34
N ASP A 241 27.68 -14.89 -23.43
CA ASP A 241 28.60 -13.92 -24.02
C ASP A 241 28.15 -13.51 -25.43
N GLN A 242 28.02 -12.20 -25.67
CA GLN A 242 27.42 -11.66 -26.90
C GLN A 242 28.15 -12.11 -28.16
N VAL A 243 29.49 -12.18 -28.11
CA VAL A 243 30.30 -12.62 -29.26
C VAL A 243 30.05 -14.10 -29.57
N LYS A 244 30.00 -14.93 -28.52
CA LYS A 244 29.71 -16.37 -28.65
C LYS A 244 28.28 -16.58 -29.14
N ALA A 245 27.28 -15.84 -28.63
CA ALA A 245 25.88 -15.91 -29.06
C ALA A 245 25.75 -15.61 -30.57
N ILE A 246 26.27 -14.48 -31.03
CA ILE A 246 26.27 -14.07 -32.42
C ILE A 246 26.98 -15.11 -33.31
N LYS A 247 28.13 -15.61 -32.88
CA LYS A 247 28.86 -16.65 -33.64
C LYS A 247 28.06 -17.95 -33.77
N THR A 248 27.41 -18.37 -32.70
CA THR A 248 26.58 -19.56 -32.67
C THR A 248 25.39 -19.43 -33.60
N ILE A 249 24.69 -18.30 -33.61
CA ILE A 249 23.52 -18.07 -34.48
C ILE A 249 23.96 -17.98 -35.94
N LYS A 250 25.05 -17.28 -36.24
CA LYS A 250 25.62 -17.23 -37.60
C LYS A 250 25.94 -18.64 -38.12
N ARG A 251 26.52 -19.50 -37.27
CA ARG A 251 26.78 -20.90 -37.62
C ARG A 251 25.47 -21.66 -37.90
N LYS A 252 24.47 -21.51 -37.03
CA LYS A 252 23.13 -22.13 -37.25
C LYS A 252 22.46 -21.68 -38.56
N ILE A 253 22.54 -20.36 -38.86
CA ILE A 253 22.02 -19.83 -40.15
C ILE A 253 22.75 -20.50 -41.34
N THR A 254 24.07 -20.64 -41.25
CA THR A 254 24.84 -21.31 -42.31
C THR A 254 24.44 -22.77 -42.45
N ASP A 255 24.23 -23.49 -41.36
CA ASP A 255 23.80 -24.88 -41.38
C ASP A 255 22.37 -25.02 -41.94
N LEU A 256 21.44 -24.14 -41.58
CA LEU A 256 20.09 -24.10 -42.18
C LEU A 256 20.14 -23.80 -43.68
N GLN A 257 21.00 -22.89 -44.12
CA GLN A 257 21.19 -22.61 -45.54
C GLN A 257 21.73 -23.82 -46.31
N LYS A 258 22.66 -24.60 -45.71
CA LYS A 258 23.13 -25.86 -46.31
C LYS A 258 21.99 -26.87 -46.41
N MET A 259 21.19 -27.05 -45.37
CA MET A 259 20.03 -27.94 -45.40
C MET A 259 19.02 -27.51 -46.45
N THR A 260 18.76 -26.20 -46.59
CA THR A 260 17.89 -25.67 -47.66
C THR A 260 18.41 -26.03 -49.06
N ILE A 261 19.73 -25.83 -49.29
CA ILE A 261 20.35 -26.20 -50.57
C ILE A 261 20.27 -27.70 -50.84
N GLU A 262 20.43 -28.55 -49.81
CA GLU A 262 20.29 -30.02 -49.95
C GLU A 262 18.84 -30.43 -50.28
N GLU A 263 17.85 -29.85 -49.65
CA GLU A 263 16.44 -30.09 -49.95
C GLU A 263 16.05 -29.58 -51.36
N GLN A 264 16.54 -28.42 -51.77
CA GLN A 264 16.38 -27.93 -53.17
C GLN A 264 16.98 -28.87 -54.18
N LYS A 265 18.19 -29.40 -53.92
CA LYS A 265 18.82 -30.39 -54.77
C LYS A 265 18.01 -31.70 -54.86
N LYS A 266 17.42 -32.15 -53.77
CA LYS A 266 16.52 -33.31 -53.73
C LYS A 266 15.25 -33.06 -54.51
N ALA A 267 14.60 -31.89 -54.35
CA ALA A 267 13.41 -31.52 -55.13
C ALA A 267 13.66 -31.55 -56.61
N VAL A 268 14.74 -30.91 -57.08
CA VAL A 268 15.13 -30.95 -58.53
C VAL A 268 15.37 -32.37 -59.05
N ARG A 269 16.08 -33.20 -58.25
CA ARG A 269 16.31 -34.61 -58.62
C ARG A 269 15.01 -35.42 -58.70
N SER A 270 14.00 -35.03 -57.94
CA SER A 270 12.68 -35.68 -57.95
C SER A 270 11.67 -35.05 -58.93
N GLY A 271 12.12 -34.08 -59.73
CA GLY A 271 11.28 -33.45 -60.79
C GLY A 271 10.34 -32.35 -60.18
N TYR A 272 10.58 -31.88 -59.00
CA TYR A 272 9.81 -30.79 -58.38
C TYR A 272 10.52 -29.44 -58.53
N ASP A 273 9.77 -28.35 -58.35
CA ASP A 273 10.31 -27.00 -58.42
C ASP A 273 11.30 -26.74 -57.28
N MET A 274 12.37 -25.96 -57.54
CA MET A 274 13.38 -25.56 -56.54
C MET A 274 12.81 -24.73 -55.39
N ASP A 275 11.66 -24.10 -55.60
CA ASP A 275 11.00 -23.24 -54.58
C ASP A 275 10.21 -24.06 -53.54
N ILE A 276 10.08 -25.37 -53.73
CA ILE A 276 9.44 -26.27 -52.76
C ILE A 276 10.44 -26.61 -51.65
N ILE A 277 10.45 -25.77 -50.61
CA ILE A 277 11.23 -25.97 -49.41
C ILE A 277 10.27 -26.39 -48.26
N PRO A 278 10.62 -27.36 -47.42
CA PRO A 278 9.82 -27.64 -46.21
C PRO A 278 9.54 -26.37 -45.41
N SER A 279 8.26 -26.14 -45.08
CA SER A 279 7.79 -24.92 -44.40
C SER A 279 8.59 -24.62 -43.13
N ASP A 280 8.94 -25.67 -42.39
CA ASP A 280 9.68 -25.56 -41.14
C ASP A 280 11.09 -25.00 -41.34
N LEU A 281 11.77 -25.43 -42.42
CA LEU A 281 13.12 -24.98 -42.72
C LEU A 281 13.15 -23.50 -43.16
N ALA A 282 12.13 -23.07 -43.93
CA ALA A 282 11.97 -21.67 -44.32
C ALA A 282 11.68 -20.79 -43.13
N THR A 283 10.81 -21.23 -42.22
CA THR A 283 10.45 -20.52 -40.99
C THR A 283 11.67 -20.37 -40.06
N TYR A 284 12.36 -21.47 -39.75
CA TYR A 284 13.57 -21.43 -38.91
C TYR A 284 14.68 -20.55 -39.47
N GLY A 285 14.85 -20.54 -40.82
CA GLY A 285 15.81 -19.68 -41.49
C GLY A 285 15.49 -18.19 -41.32
N THR A 286 14.20 -17.82 -41.39
CA THR A 286 13.71 -16.45 -41.21
C THR A 286 13.84 -16.01 -39.74
N GLU A 287 13.41 -16.84 -38.81
CA GLU A 287 13.51 -16.60 -37.38
C GLU A 287 14.97 -16.43 -36.93
N ALA A 288 15.88 -17.28 -37.38
CA ALA A 288 17.29 -17.18 -37.04
C ALA A 288 17.93 -15.87 -37.55
N LYS A 289 17.53 -15.40 -38.75
CA LYS A 289 17.98 -14.11 -39.27
C LYS A 289 17.43 -12.94 -38.48
N LYS A 290 16.13 -12.99 -38.10
CA LYS A 290 15.48 -11.98 -37.26
C LYS A 290 16.17 -11.89 -35.90
N LEU A 291 16.42 -13.03 -35.25
CA LEU A 291 17.14 -13.12 -33.99
C LEU A 291 18.55 -12.52 -34.09
N LEU A 292 19.29 -12.80 -35.17
CA LEU A 292 20.61 -12.21 -35.40
C LEU A 292 20.53 -10.69 -35.54
N GLN A 293 19.53 -10.18 -36.25
CA GLN A 293 19.31 -8.75 -36.42
C GLN A 293 18.97 -8.08 -35.07
N GLU A 294 18.12 -8.69 -34.26
CA GLU A 294 17.77 -8.20 -32.93
C GLU A 294 18.99 -8.10 -32.02
N LEU A 295 19.84 -9.14 -31.99
CA LEU A 295 21.08 -9.15 -31.19
C LEU A 295 22.14 -8.16 -31.71
N GLN A 296 22.11 -7.74 -32.96
CA GLN A 296 23.07 -6.81 -33.55
C GLN A 296 22.61 -5.35 -33.52
N SER A 297 21.30 -5.10 -33.63
CA SER A 297 20.74 -3.74 -33.82
C SER A 297 19.97 -3.19 -32.64
N ARG A 298 19.61 -4.02 -31.67
CA ARG A 298 18.88 -3.63 -30.45
C ARG A 298 19.71 -3.95 -29.22
N ASN A 299 19.36 -3.36 -28.09
CA ASN A 299 19.98 -3.67 -26.79
C ASN A 299 19.52 -5.04 -26.24
N GLU A 300 19.47 -6.04 -27.13
CA GLU A 300 19.07 -7.42 -26.81
C GLU A 300 20.30 -8.28 -26.53
N ARG A 301 20.22 -9.09 -25.47
CA ARG A 301 21.19 -10.12 -25.13
C ARG A 301 20.55 -11.49 -25.20
N MET A 302 21.38 -12.53 -25.26
CA MET A 302 20.92 -13.90 -25.20
C MET A 302 21.11 -14.46 -23.80
N PHE A 303 20.04 -15.07 -23.28
CA PHE A 303 20.03 -15.74 -21.99
C PHE A 303 19.66 -17.21 -22.14
N LEU A 304 20.18 -18.03 -21.24
CA LEU A 304 19.74 -19.40 -21.02
C LEU A 304 18.83 -19.42 -19.79
N LEU A 305 17.62 -19.90 -19.96
CA LEU A 305 16.59 -19.97 -18.92
C LEU A 305 16.27 -21.43 -18.58
N THR A 306 16.31 -21.78 -17.29
CA THR A 306 15.66 -22.97 -16.72
C THR A 306 14.53 -22.49 -15.82
N PHE A 307 13.30 -22.91 -16.12
CA PHE A 307 12.10 -22.54 -15.36
C PHE A 307 11.55 -23.78 -14.66
N LEU A 308 11.59 -23.80 -13.33
CA LEU A 308 11.14 -24.91 -12.49
C LEU A 308 9.90 -24.50 -11.70
N VAL A 309 8.98 -25.44 -11.53
CA VAL A 309 7.79 -25.32 -10.70
C VAL A 309 7.75 -26.47 -9.71
N VAL A 310 7.80 -26.17 -8.42
CA VAL A 310 7.67 -27.15 -7.33
C VAL A 310 6.29 -27.01 -6.72
N ASN A 311 5.50 -28.06 -6.85
CA ASN A 311 4.21 -28.16 -6.15
C ASN A 311 4.40 -28.98 -4.87
N VAL A 312 3.83 -28.53 -3.76
CA VAL A 312 3.88 -29.23 -2.47
C VAL A 312 2.47 -29.39 -1.92
N ALA A 313 2.19 -30.56 -1.30
CA ALA A 313 0.89 -30.85 -0.70
C ALA A 313 1.02 -31.83 0.47
N ASP A 314 -0.06 -31.94 1.28
CA ASP A 314 -0.15 -32.85 2.42
C ASP A 314 -0.26 -34.33 2.02
N ASN A 315 -0.77 -34.59 0.81
CA ASN A 315 -0.95 -35.94 0.31
C ASN A 315 -0.84 -35.99 -1.22
N ARG A 316 -0.66 -37.21 -1.75
CA ARG A 316 -0.47 -37.46 -3.19
C ARG A 316 -1.67 -37.03 -4.06
N GLN A 317 -2.90 -37.12 -3.54
CA GLN A 317 -4.09 -36.75 -4.30
C GLN A 317 -4.15 -35.23 -4.53
N ARG A 318 -3.95 -34.44 -3.44
CA ARG A 318 -3.84 -32.97 -3.55
C ARG A 318 -2.66 -32.54 -4.42
N LEU A 319 -1.51 -33.23 -4.28
CA LEU A 319 -0.36 -32.98 -5.14
C LEU A 319 -0.69 -33.17 -6.62
N GLY A 320 -1.39 -34.27 -6.95
CA GLY A 320 -1.84 -34.53 -8.33
C GLY A 320 -2.75 -33.40 -8.87
N ASN A 321 -3.69 -32.92 -8.06
CA ASN A 321 -4.56 -31.81 -8.42
C ASN A 321 -3.78 -30.50 -8.66
N ASN A 322 -2.82 -30.19 -7.79
CA ASN A 322 -1.98 -28.99 -7.91
C ASN A 322 -1.12 -29.03 -9.18
N VAL A 323 -0.49 -30.19 -9.45
CA VAL A 323 0.31 -30.38 -10.68
C VAL A 323 -0.56 -30.27 -11.94
N PHE A 324 -1.75 -30.84 -11.91
CA PHE A 324 -2.72 -30.70 -13.02
C PHE A 324 -3.14 -29.26 -13.25
N GLN A 325 -3.46 -28.51 -12.19
CA GLN A 325 -3.79 -27.08 -12.27
C GLN A 325 -2.63 -26.26 -12.84
N ALA A 326 -1.41 -26.47 -12.34
CA ALA A 326 -0.21 -25.81 -12.87
C ALA A 326 0.01 -26.17 -14.37
N GLY A 327 -0.20 -27.44 -14.76
CA GLY A 327 -0.15 -27.87 -16.15
C GLY A 327 -1.20 -27.16 -17.03
N SER A 328 -2.41 -26.98 -16.52
CA SER A 328 -3.48 -26.24 -17.23
C SER A 328 -3.14 -24.77 -17.46
N ILE A 329 -2.49 -24.13 -16.47
CA ILE A 329 -1.98 -22.75 -16.63
C ILE A 329 -0.94 -22.70 -17.74
N ALA A 330 0.03 -23.62 -17.77
CA ALA A 330 1.04 -23.67 -18.82
C ALA A 330 0.39 -23.85 -20.21
N GLN A 331 -0.58 -24.74 -20.34
CA GLN A 331 -1.30 -25.00 -21.59
C GLN A 331 -2.07 -23.78 -22.11
N LYS A 332 -2.67 -22.99 -21.20
CA LYS A 332 -3.33 -21.72 -21.55
C LYS A 332 -2.43 -20.77 -22.34
N TYR A 333 -1.12 -20.83 -22.10
CA TYR A 333 -0.11 -19.99 -22.74
C TYR A 333 0.74 -20.74 -23.78
N ASN A 334 0.23 -21.83 -24.33
CA ASN A 334 0.95 -22.67 -25.29
C ASN A 334 2.32 -23.15 -24.81
N CYS A 335 2.41 -23.42 -23.50
CA CYS A 335 3.57 -24.02 -22.85
C CYS A 335 3.18 -25.39 -22.29
N GLN A 336 4.15 -26.21 -21.99
CA GLN A 336 3.94 -27.51 -21.37
C GLN A 336 4.73 -27.58 -20.06
N LEU A 337 4.08 -27.97 -18.98
CA LEU A 337 4.74 -28.27 -17.72
C LEU A 337 5.02 -29.77 -17.66
N THR A 338 6.31 -30.14 -17.77
CA THR A 338 6.75 -31.53 -17.82
C THR A 338 7.44 -31.88 -16.48
N ARG A 339 7.04 -33.01 -15.88
CA ARG A 339 7.61 -33.46 -14.63
C ARG A 339 9.07 -33.94 -14.85
N LEU A 340 9.95 -33.63 -13.87
CA LEU A 340 11.34 -34.10 -13.86
C LEU A 340 11.41 -35.53 -13.33
N ASP A 341 11.04 -36.51 -14.17
CA ASP A 341 11.11 -37.91 -13.77
C ASP A 341 12.56 -38.35 -13.56
N PHE A 342 12.84 -39.01 -12.44
CA PHE A 342 14.16 -39.44 -11.96
C PHE A 342 15.18 -38.33 -11.68
N GLN A 343 14.76 -37.06 -11.67
CA GLN A 343 15.58 -35.88 -11.35
C GLN A 343 14.88 -35.00 -10.31
N GLN A 344 14.07 -35.60 -9.41
CA GLN A 344 13.32 -34.86 -8.42
C GLN A 344 14.21 -34.22 -7.34
N GLU A 345 15.33 -34.89 -7.00
CA GLU A 345 16.31 -34.37 -6.04
C GLU A 345 17.04 -33.16 -6.63
N GLU A 346 17.60 -33.30 -7.83
CA GLU A 346 18.31 -32.22 -8.52
C GLU A 346 17.38 -31.04 -8.79
N GLY A 347 16.12 -31.32 -9.15
CA GLY A 347 15.10 -30.33 -9.38
C GLY A 347 14.74 -29.56 -8.11
N PHE A 348 14.53 -30.25 -6.97
CA PHE A 348 14.23 -29.62 -5.70
C PHE A 348 15.42 -28.78 -5.20
N MET A 349 16.65 -29.34 -5.23
CA MET A 349 17.85 -28.60 -4.83
C MET A 349 18.09 -27.35 -5.70
N SER A 350 17.81 -27.43 -6.99
CA SER A 350 17.87 -26.28 -7.89
C SER A 350 16.78 -25.25 -7.63
N SER A 351 15.67 -25.64 -7.00
CA SER A 351 14.58 -24.71 -6.69
C SER A 351 14.79 -23.92 -5.40
N LEU A 352 15.75 -24.32 -4.55
CA LEU A 352 16.12 -23.56 -3.38
C LEU A 352 16.85 -22.26 -3.78
N PRO A 353 16.67 -21.12 -3.04
CA PRO A 353 17.28 -19.83 -3.37
C PRO A 353 18.79 -19.80 -3.06
N LEU A 354 19.53 -20.70 -3.68
CA LEU A 354 20.98 -20.87 -3.53
C LEU A 354 21.75 -20.44 -4.78
N GLY A 355 21.07 -20.21 -5.92
CA GLY A 355 21.70 -19.87 -7.18
C GLY A 355 22.39 -21.03 -7.88
N LEU A 356 22.14 -22.28 -7.44
CA LEU A 356 22.70 -23.50 -8.04
C LEU A 356 21.66 -24.16 -8.94
N ASN A 357 21.99 -24.33 -10.21
CA ASN A 357 21.19 -25.08 -11.18
C ASN A 357 21.88 -26.42 -11.50
N GLN A 358 21.24 -27.52 -11.16
CA GLN A 358 21.70 -28.89 -11.47
C GLN A 358 20.93 -29.48 -12.67
N ILE A 359 19.97 -28.73 -13.23
CA ILE A 359 19.16 -29.17 -14.35
C ILE A 359 19.75 -28.63 -15.66
N GLU A 360 20.09 -29.52 -16.58
CA GLU A 360 20.70 -29.16 -17.86
C GLU A 360 19.67 -28.66 -18.90
N ILE A 361 18.36 -28.76 -18.61
CA ILE A 361 17.30 -28.30 -19.53
C ILE A 361 17.26 -26.77 -19.53
N GLN A 362 17.70 -26.18 -20.61
CA GLN A 362 17.79 -24.73 -20.78
C GLN A 362 17.15 -24.28 -22.09
N ARG A 363 16.45 -23.16 -22.07
CA ARG A 363 15.90 -22.49 -23.27
C ARG A 363 16.67 -21.19 -23.53
N GLY A 364 17.17 -21.03 -24.74
CA GLY A 364 17.75 -19.77 -25.20
C GLY A 364 16.65 -18.75 -25.51
N LEU A 365 16.69 -17.58 -24.91
CA LEU A 365 15.74 -16.47 -25.04
C LEU A 365 16.48 -15.15 -25.16
N THR A 366 15.87 -14.16 -25.82
CA THR A 366 16.35 -12.78 -25.84
C THR A 366 15.98 -12.05 -24.56
N THR A 367 16.56 -10.86 -24.31
CA THR A 367 16.23 -10.02 -23.15
C THR A 367 14.73 -9.79 -23.04
N SER A 368 14.08 -9.33 -24.13
CA SER A 368 12.64 -9.06 -24.14
C SER A 368 11.81 -10.31 -23.85
N SER A 369 12.24 -11.48 -24.36
CA SER A 369 11.56 -12.75 -24.11
C SER A 369 11.69 -13.23 -22.65
N VAL A 370 12.82 -13.00 -22.00
CA VAL A 370 12.98 -13.28 -20.56
C VAL A 370 12.22 -12.26 -19.73
N ALA A 371 12.24 -10.99 -20.14
CA ALA A 371 11.56 -9.90 -19.44
C ALA A 371 10.03 -10.06 -19.40
N ILE A 372 9.45 -10.83 -20.30
CA ILE A 372 8.01 -11.17 -20.29
C ILE A 372 7.59 -11.90 -19.01
N PHE A 373 8.48 -12.64 -18.37
CA PHE A 373 8.27 -13.16 -17.04
C PHE A 373 8.43 -12.03 -16.01
N VAL A 374 7.56 -11.01 -16.12
CA VAL A 374 7.60 -9.84 -15.23
C VAL A 374 7.43 -10.30 -13.79
N PRO A 375 8.40 -10.03 -12.89
CA PRO A 375 8.35 -10.51 -11.52
C PRO A 375 7.37 -9.74 -10.64
N PHE A 376 6.70 -8.72 -11.20
CA PHE A 376 5.77 -7.86 -10.52
C PHE A 376 4.34 -8.24 -10.89
N THR A 377 3.51 -8.50 -9.89
CA THR A 377 2.14 -8.95 -10.08
C THR A 377 1.14 -8.01 -9.41
N THR A 378 0.88 -8.22 -8.13
CA THR A 378 -0.09 -7.49 -7.34
C THR A 378 0.60 -7.01 -6.07
N GLN A 379 0.58 -5.73 -5.86
CA GLN A 379 1.15 -5.16 -4.65
C GLN A 379 0.32 -5.55 -3.44
N GLU A 380 0.99 -5.99 -2.38
CA GLU A 380 0.40 -6.25 -1.08
C GLU A 380 0.75 -5.13 -0.13
N LEU A 381 -0.14 -4.82 0.79
CA LEU A 381 0.05 -3.78 1.78
C LEU A 381 -0.29 -4.33 3.16
N PHE A 382 0.68 -4.98 3.77
CA PHE A 382 0.58 -5.54 5.10
C PHE A 382 1.74 -5.05 5.96
N GLN A 383 1.42 -4.14 6.87
CA GLN A 383 2.36 -3.66 7.87
C GLN A 383 2.06 -4.35 9.19
N ASP A 384 3.08 -4.87 9.85
CA ASP A 384 2.96 -5.61 11.12
C ASP A 384 3.30 -4.75 12.35
N GLY A 385 3.26 -3.43 12.21
CA GLY A 385 3.46 -2.46 13.28
C GLY A 385 2.34 -2.51 14.33
N LYS A 386 2.67 -2.11 15.56
CA LYS A 386 1.71 -2.09 16.69
C LYS A 386 0.52 -1.15 16.47
N GLU A 387 0.64 -0.18 15.58
CA GLU A 387 -0.38 0.83 15.27
C GLU A 387 -0.97 0.65 13.87
N ALA A 388 -0.68 -0.46 13.19
CA ALA A 388 -1.25 -0.78 11.89
C ALA A 388 -2.76 -1.08 12.03
N LEU A 389 -3.56 -0.42 11.19
CA LEU A 389 -5.02 -0.51 11.20
C LEU A 389 -5.50 -1.31 9.99
N TYR A 390 -6.55 -2.10 10.18
CA TYR A 390 -7.24 -2.81 9.12
C TYR A 390 -8.01 -1.83 8.21
N CYS A 391 -7.79 -1.92 6.91
CA CYS A 391 -8.43 -1.10 5.89
C CYS A 391 -9.33 -1.88 4.92
N GLY A 392 -9.38 -3.19 5.03
CA GLY A 392 -10.14 -4.07 4.13
C GLY A 392 -9.30 -5.25 3.65
N LEU A 393 -9.82 -5.96 2.67
CA LEU A 393 -9.12 -7.02 1.95
C LEU A 393 -8.69 -6.50 0.58
N ASN A 394 -7.52 -6.86 0.11
CA ASN A 394 -7.10 -6.63 -1.27
C ASN A 394 -8.06 -7.36 -2.22
N ALA A 395 -8.74 -6.66 -3.11
CA ALA A 395 -9.73 -7.24 -4.01
C ALA A 395 -9.14 -8.28 -5.00
N LEU A 396 -7.82 -8.28 -5.20
CA LEU A 396 -7.13 -9.20 -6.10
C LEU A 396 -6.65 -10.47 -5.38
N SER A 397 -6.08 -10.34 -4.18
CA SER A 397 -5.48 -11.45 -3.44
C SER A 397 -6.30 -11.92 -2.24
N ASN A 398 -7.34 -11.19 -1.85
CA ASN A 398 -8.10 -11.35 -0.62
C ASN A 398 -7.25 -11.29 0.67
N ASN A 399 -6.01 -10.80 0.59
CA ASN A 399 -5.17 -10.60 1.76
C ASN A 399 -5.59 -9.36 2.56
N LEU A 400 -5.32 -9.39 3.87
CA LEU A 400 -5.56 -8.24 4.74
C LEU A 400 -4.74 -7.04 4.29
N ILE A 401 -5.39 -5.88 4.21
CA ILE A 401 -4.72 -4.59 4.08
C ILE A 401 -4.60 -3.99 5.48
N MET A 402 -3.36 -3.90 5.96
CA MET A 402 -3.02 -3.34 7.27
C MET A 402 -2.03 -2.20 7.09
N VAL A 403 -2.37 -1.00 7.57
CA VAL A 403 -1.53 0.19 7.37
C VAL A 403 -1.43 1.04 8.63
N ASP A 404 -0.26 1.62 8.83
CA ASP A 404 -0.02 2.69 9.80
C ASP A 404 0.18 4.02 9.05
N ARG A 405 -0.81 4.91 9.14
CA ARG A 405 -0.78 6.22 8.47
C ARG A 405 0.34 7.12 8.99
N LYS A 406 0.82 6.94 10.22
CA LYS A 406 1.91 7.73 10.81
C LYS A 406 3.25 7.48 10.13
N LEU A 407 3.40 6.37 9.38
CA LEU A 407 4.59 6.06 8.58
C LEU A 407 4.62 6.81 7.24
N LEU A 408 3.50 7.39 6.83
CA LEU A 408 3.43 8.20 5.62
C LEU A 408 4.15 9.54 5.80
N LYS A 409 4.64 10.06 4.68
CA LYS A 409 5.23 11.40 4.64
C LYS A 409 4.19 12.47 5.00
N ASN A 410 2.95 12.33 4.53
CA ASN A 410 1.80 13.14 4.87
C ASN A 410 0.67 12.23 5.38
N PRO A 411 0.50 12.07 6.72
CA PRO A 411 -0.49 11.14 7.29
C PRO A 411 -1.95 11.60 7.11
N ASN A 412 -2.17 12.80 6.59
CA ASN A 412 -3.49 13.35 6.31
C ASN A 412 -4.26 12.45 5.35
N GLY A 413 -5.56 12.36 5.50
CA GLY A 413 -6.38 11.44 4.73
C GLY A 413 -7.70 12.01 4.22
N LEU A 414 -8.22 11.36 3.19
CA LEU A 414 -9.52 11.65 2.60
C LEU A 414 -10.33 10.36 2.47
N ILE A 415 -11.61 10.41 2.82
CA ILE A 415 -12.60 9.36 2.55
C ILE A 415 -13.61 9.91 1.57
N LEU A 416 -13.61 9.39 0.35
CA LEU A 416 -14.37 9.90 -0.77
C LEU A 416 -15.41 8.87 -1.24
N GLY A 417 -16.63 9.30 -1.55
CA GLY A 417 -17.64 8.39 -2.10
C GLY A 417 -19.02 8.98 -2.17
N THR A 418 -19.84 8.47 -3.08
CA THR A 418 -21.25 8.86 -3.20
C THR A 418 -22.08 8.47 -1.98
N PRO A 419 -23.28 9.04 -1.78
CA PRO A 419 -24.21 8.57 -0.77
C PRO A 419 -24.50 7.06 -0.93
N GLY A 420 -24.54 6.33 0.19
CA GLY A 420 -24.76 4.88 0.19
C GLY A 420 -23.57 4.01 -0.21
N SER A 421 -22.39 4.59 -0.47
CA SER A 421 -21.18 3.83 -0.79
C SER A 421 -20.47 3.22 0.43
N GLY A 422 -20.87 3.58 1.65
CA GLY A 422 -20.29 3.10 2.91
C GLY A 422 -19.29 4.06 3.58
N LYS A 423 -19.27 5.37 3.21
CA LYS A 423 -18.33 6.37 3.78
C LYS A 423 -18.37 6.44 5.31
N SER A 424 -19.56 6.72 5.87
CA SER A 424 -19.73 6.87 7.33
C SER A 424 -19.41 5.56 8.06
N PHE A 425 -19.73 4.41 7.44
CA PHE A 425 -19.33 3.10 7.99
C PHE A 425 -17.80 2.95 8.02
N SER A 426 -17.11 3.27 6.92
CA SER A 426 -15.63 3.16 6.84
C SER A 426 -14.95 4.12 7.81
N ALA A 427 -15.45 5.35 7.98
CA ALA A 427 -14.94 6.30 8.96
C ALA A 427 -15.14 5.80 10.39
N LYS A 428 -16.32 5.32 10.74
CA LYS A 428 -16.62 4.75 12.07
C LYS A 428 -15.79 3.51 12.36
N ARG A 429 -15.56 2.65 11.36
CA ARG A 429 -14.67 1.49 11.47
C ARG A 429 -13.22 1.93 11.76
N GLU A 430 -12.71 2.94 11.03
CA GLU A 430 -11.37 3.48 11.31
C GLU A 430 -11.28 4.06 12.73
N ILE A 431 -12.27 4.84 13.16
CA ILE A 431 -12.36 5.41 14.50
C ILE A 431 -12.32 4.31 15.56
N ALA A 432 -13.13 3.27 15.42
CA ALA A 432 -13.15 2.13 16.34
C ALA A 432 -11.80 1.40 16.36
N ASN A 433 -11.17 1.21 15.20
CA ASN A 433 -9.85 0.59 15.10
C ASN A 433 -8.77 1.43 15.79
N VAL A 434 -8.75 2.74 15.55
CA VAL A 434 -7.83 3.67 16.22
C VAL A 434 -7.99 3.58 17.73
N PHE A 435 -9.23 3.58 18.23
CA PHE A 435 -9.51 3.48 19.64
C PHE A 435 -9.03 2.17 20.27
N LEU A 436 -9.25 1.04 19.60
CA LEU A 436 -8.88 -0.29 20.13
C LEU A 436 -7.38 -0.57 20.05
N VAL A 437 -6.69 -0.02 19.04
CA VAL A 437 -5.30 -0.38 18.69
C VAL A 437 -4.29 0.65 19.21
N THR A 438 -4.64 1.94 19.21
CA THR A 438 -3.71 3.03 19.55
C THR A 438 -4.11 3.73 20.87
N ASN A 439 -3.31 4.71 21.29
CA ASN A 439 -3.64 5.62 22.39
C ASN A 439 -3.94 7.05 21.91
N ASP A 440 -4.17 7.23 20.61
CA ASP A 440 -4.44 8.54 20.03
C ASP A 440 -5.73 9.14 20.58
N ASP A 441 -5.80 10.47 20.69
CA ASP A 441 -7.06 11.18 20.89
C ASP A 441 -7.84 11.21 19.56
N ILE A 442 -9.14 11.13 19.67
CA ILE A 442 -10.06 11.09 18.53
C ILE A 442 -11.08 12.22 18.68
N ILE A 443 -11.07 13.13 17.71
CA ILE A 443 -12.00 14.26 17.70
C ILE A 443 -12.78 14.22 16.38
N ILE A 444 -14.09 14.41 16.46
CA ILE A 444 -15.01 14.28 15.34
C ILE A 444 -15.81 15.58 15.20
N CYS A 445 -15.82 16.17 14.02
CA CYS A 445 -16.76 17.20 13.64
C CYS A 445 -17.94 16.53 12.92
N ASP A 446 -19.11 16.53 13.57
CA ASP A 446 -20.29 15.75 13.18
C ASP A 446 -21.48 16.68 12.81
N PRO A 447 -21.59 17.15 11.57
CA PRO A 447 -22.66 18.01 11.13
C PRO A 447 -24.01 17.30 10.91
N GLU A 448 -24.05 15.98 10.94
CA GLU A 448 -25.27 15.19 10.69
C GLU A 448 -25.70 14.33 11.90
N ALA A 449 -24.96 14.39 13.02
CA ALA A 449 -25.19 13.64 14.26
C ALA A 449 -25.21 12.09 14.04
N GLU A 450 -24.25 11.61 13.24
CA GLU A 450 -24.13 10.20 12.92
C GLU A 450 -23.23 9.42 13.88
N TYR A 451 -22.28 10.10 14.57
CA TYR A 451 -21.22 9.45 15.34
C TYR A 451 -21.53 9.30 16.83
N GLY A 452 -22.59 9.95 17.32
CA GLY A 452 -22.97 9.93 18.75
C GLY A 452 -23.03 8.54 19.36
N PRO A 453 -23.78 7.58 18.80
CA PRO A 453 -23.87 6.21 19.33
C PRO A 453 -22.52 5.49 19.44
N LEU A 454 -21.64 5.65 18.46
CA LEU A 454 -20.28 5.09 18.52
C LEU A 454 -19.47 5.72 19.67
N VAL A 455 -19.51 7.05 19.77
CA VAL A 455 -18.76 7.80 20.81
C VAL A 455 -19.21 7.41 22.20
N GLU A 456 -20.53 7.28 22.44
CA GLU A 456 -21.09 6.83 23.72
C GLU A 456 -20.65 5.41 24.07
N HIS A 457 -20.67 4.46 23.10
CA HIS A 457 -20.15 3.10 23.30
C HIS A 457 -18.66 3.04 23.63
N LEU A 458 -17.88 4.00 23.13
CA LEU A 458 -16.44 4.13 23.43
C LEU A 458 -16.20 4.94 24.71
N HIS A 459 -17.24 5.21 25.51
CA HIS A 459 -17.19 6.07 26.72
C HIS A 459 -16.61 7.45 26.43
N GLY A 460 -16.87 7.96 25.23
CA GLY A 460 -16.47 9.28 24.77
C GLY A 460 -17.47 10.35 25.22
N GLN A 461 -17.21 11.57 24.76
CA GLN A 461 -18.03 12.73 25.04
C GLN A 461 -18.66 13.27 23.77
N VAL A 462 -19.97 13.45 23.77
CA VAL A 462 -20.70 14.18 22.74
C VAL A 462 -20.99 15.58 23.23
N VAL A 463 -20.43 16.57 22.53
CA VAL A 463 -20.64 18.01 22.79
C VAL A 463 -21.67 18.50 21.77
N LYS A 464 -22.88 18.83 22.24
CA LYS A 464 -23.95 19.29 21.39
C LYS A 464 -23.98 20.80 21.31
N ILE A 465 -23.68 21.36 20.14
CA ILE A 465 -23.72 22.81 19.90
C ILE A 465 -25.00 23.13 19.13
N SER A 466 -25.93 23.79 19.76
CA SER A 466 -27.21 24.20 19.19
C SER A 466 -27.75 25.47 19.84
N PRO A 467 -28.74 26.14 19.24
CA PRO A 467 -29.39 27.30 19.86
C PRO A 467 -30.05 27.03 21.21
N THR A 468 -30.33 25.76 21.51
CA THR A 468 -30.99 25.32 22.75
C THR A 468 -30.06 24.58 23.69
N SER A 469 -28.80 24.37 23.33
CA SER A 469 -27.79 23.69 24.15
C SER A 469 -27.25 24.63 25.23
N THR A 470 -26.74 24.03 26.30
CA THR A 470 -25.99 24.70 27.37
C THR A 470 -24.47 24.58 27.13
N ASP A 471 -24.05 23.90 26.08
CA ASP A 471 -22.65 23.71 25.73
C ASP A 471 -22.20 24.83 24.78
N TYR A 472 -21.18 25.57 25.18
CA TYR A 472 -20.68 26.71 24.40
C TYR A 472 -19.20 26.57 24.10
N LEU A 473 -18.85 26.95 22.86
CA LEU A 473 -17.48 27.13 22.40
C LEU A 473 -17.28 28.60 22.01
N ASN A 474 -16.26 29.22 22.57
CA ASN A 474 -15.92 30.59 22.27
C ASN A 474 -14.96 30.68 21.08
N PRO A 475 -15.34 31.26 19.94
CA PRO A 475 -14.43 31.44 18.82
C PRO A 475 -13.25 32.37 19.12
N MET A 476 -13.35 33.13 20.22
CA MET A 476 -12.28 34.05 20.67
C MET A 476 -11.30 33.39 21.63
N ASP A 477 -11.43 32.09 21.96
CA ASP A 477 -10.46 31.43 22.86
C ASP A 477 -9.06 31.41 22.25
N LEU A 478 -8.07 31.86 23.01
CA LEU A 478 -6.68 31.95 22.61
C LEU A 478 -5.81 31.06 23.49
N ASN A 479 -5.10 30.11 22.87
CA ASN A 479 -4.08 29.33 23.53
C ASN A 479 -2.70 30.02 23.33
N LEU A 480 -2.05 30.40 24.41
CA LEU A 480 -0.75 31.06 24.34
C LEU A 480 0.40 30.15 23.89
N ASN A 481 0.21 28.82 23.96
CA ASN A 481 1.17 27.80 23.48
C ASN A 481 0.91 27.36 22.04
N TYR A 482 0.27 28.20 21.26
CA TYR A 482 -0.25 27.88 19.92
C TYR A 482 0.83 27.57 18.87
N SER A 483 2.06 28.08 19.06
CA SER A 483 3.16 27.90 18.12
C SER A 483 4.52 28.21 18.78
N ASP A 484 5.55 27.48 18.37
CA ASP A 484 6.93 27.76 18.80
C ASP A 484 7.55 28.96 18.07
N ASP A 485 7.12 29.22 16.82
CA ASP A 485 7.75 30.16 15.89
C ASP A 485 6.90 31.37 15.52
N GLU A 486 5.59 31.35 15.79
CA GLU A 486 4.65 32.39 15.35
C GLU A 486 3.89 32.98 16.53
N ASN A 487 3.55 34.27 16.40
CA ASN A 487 2.74 34.95 17.40
C ASN A 487 1.33 34.31 17.46
N PRO A 488 0.88 33.73 18.60
CA PRO A 488 -0.44 33.13 18.75
C PRO A 488 -1.59 34.06 18.32
N LEU A 489 -1.44 35.36 18.54
CA LEU A 489 -2.43 36.35 18.15
C LEU A 489 -2.56 36.49 16.63
N SER A 490 -1.47 36.30 15.84
CA SER A 490 -1.55 36.35 14.38
C SER A 490 -2.39 35.21 13.83
N LEU A 491 -2.18 34.00 14.32
CA LEU A 491 -2.98 32.83 13.93
C LEU A 491 -4.44 32.97 14.32
N LYS A 492 -4.69 33.55 15.50
CA LYS A 492 -6.05 33.82 15.94
C LYS A 492 -6.71 34.93 15.10
N SER A 493 -5.95 35.93 14.67
CA SER A 493 -6.44 36.95 13.74
C SER A 493 -6.86 36.34 12.41
N ASP A 494 -6.06 35.42 11.83
CA ASP A 494 -6.41 34.71 10.59
C ASP A 494 -7.68 33.87 10.75
N PHE A 495 -7.85 33.22 11.91
CA PHE A 495 -9.08 32.50 12.22
C PHE A 495 -10.29 33.45 12.27
N ILE A 496 -10.17 34.59 12.98
CA ILE A 496 -11.26 35.58 13.10
C ILE A 496 -11.56 36.23 11.74
N LEU A 497 -10.57 36.45 10.88
CA LEU A 497 -10.78 36.89 9.52
C LEU A 497 -11.61 35.88 8.72
N SER A 498 -11.32 34.59 8.84
CA SER A 498 -12.09 33.50 8.21
C SER A 498 -13.54 33.44 8.76
N LEU A 499 -13.71 33.64 10.05
CA LEU A 499 -15.01 33.71 10.70
C LEU A 499 -15.84 34.92 10.18
N CYS A 500 -15.22 36.09 10.13
CA CYS A 500 -15.87 37.32 9.62
C CYS A 500 -16.21 37.17 8.11
N GLU A 501 -15.39 36.48 7.33
CA GLU A 501 -15.71 36.23 5.91
C GLU A 501 -16.97 35.37 5.74
N LEU A 502 -17.16 34.34 6.58
CA LEU A 502 -18.41 33.57 6.58
C LEU A 502 -19.64 34.37 6.95
N ILE A 503 -19.48 35.46 7.74
CA ILE A 503 -20.56 36.29 8.24
C ILE A 503 -20.85 37.47 7.27
N VAL A 504 -19.82 38.12 6.77
CA VAL A 504 -19.89 39.43 6.10
C VAL A 504 -19.54 39.35 4.60
N GLY A 505 -18.61 38.44 4.22
CA GLY A 505 -17.84 38.51 2.98
C GLY A 505 -18.62 38.31 1.67
N GLY A 506 -19.86 37.81 1.70
CA GLY A 506 -20.67 37.61 0.49
C GLY A 506 -19.99 36.71 -0.57
N LYS A 507 -20.14 37.05 -1.87
CA LYS A 507 -19.55 36.27 -2.98
C LYS A 507 -18.09 36.61 -3.27
N ASP A 508 -17.67 37.82 -2.92
CA ASP A 508 -16.34 38.36 -3.28
C ASP A 508 -15.35 38.34 -2.09
N GLY A 509 -15.76 37.73 -0.96
CA GLY A 509 -14.96 37.68 0.25
C GLY A 509 -14.84 39.05 0.96
N LEU A 510 -13.94 39.14 1.95
CA LEU A 510 -13.63 40.38 2.66
C LEU A 510 -12.71 41.27 1.85
N MET A 511 -13.08 42.57 1.74
CA MET A 511 -12.26 43.59 1.09
C MET A 511 -10.96 43.85 1.91
N PRO A 512 -9.86 44.30 1.27
CA PRO A 512 -8.61 44.56 1.98
C PRO A 512 -8.70 45.53 3.16
N VAL A 513 -9.58 46.53 3.04
CA VAL A 513 -9.85 47.51 4.11
C VAL A 513 -10.54 46.83 5.28
N GLU A 514 -11.53 46.01 5.02
CA GLU A 514 -12.26 45.23 6.04
C GLU A 514 -11.32 44.29 6.80
N LYS A 515 -10.44 43.57 6.09
CA LYS A 515 -9.41 42.70 6.72
C LYS A 515 -8.52 43.51 7.68
N THR A 516 -8.06 44.70 7.27
CA THR A 516 -7.20 45.54 8.11
C THR A 516 -7.93 46.03 9.36
N ILE A 517 -9.22 46.43 9.23
CA ILE A 517 -10.03 46.88 10.36
C ILE A 517 -10.23 45.73 11.36
N ILE A 518 -10.60 44.53 10.88
CA ILE A 518 -10.81 43.34 11.72
C ILE A 518 -9.53 42.99 12.47
N ASP A 519 -8.36 42.88 11.79
CA ASP A 519 -7.09 42.59 12.44
C ASP A 519 -6.71 43.58 13.53
N ARG A 520 -6.91 44.91 13.26
CA ARG A 520 -6.68 45.98 14.22
C ARG A 520 -7.57 45.83 15.45
N CYS A 521 -8.87 45.58 15.26
CA CYS A 521 -9.81 45.38 16.35
C CYS A 521 -9.52 44.13 17.16
N VAL A 522 -9.19 43.01 16.52
CA VAL A 522 -8.76 41.77 17.19
C VAL A 522 -7.57 42.04 18.11
N ARG A 523 -6.52 42.69 17.60
CA ARG A 523 -5.36 43.04 18.44
C ARG A 523 -5.70 43.95 19.62
N SER A 524 -6.65 44.84 19.42
CA SER A 524 -7.13 45.74 20.54
C SER A 524 -7.83 44.95 21.62
N VAL A 525 -8.75 44.08 21.26
CA VAL A 525 -9.58 43.28 22.18
C VAL A 525 -8.75 42.35 23.08
N TYR A 526 -7.67 41.75 22.51
CA TYR A 526 -6.81 40.84 23.29
C TYR A 526 -5.79 41.53 24.21
N ARG A 527 -5.63 42.85 24.18
CA ARG A 527 -4.62 43.56 25.01
C ARG A 527 -4.77 43.29 26.50
N GLU A 528 -6.00 43.30 27.02
CA GLU A 528 -6.26 43.07 28.45
C GLU A 528 -5.91 41.62 28.83
N TYR A 529 -6.35 40.65 28.04
CA TYR A 529 -6.04 39.23 28.27
C TYR A 529 -4.54 38.95 28.18
N LEU A 530 -3.82 39.50 27.18
CA LEU A 530 -2.38 39.30 27.06
C LEU A 530 -1.57 39.93 28.22
N SER A 531 -2.09 40.97 28.86
CA SER A 531 -1.44 41.56 30.00
C SER A 531 -1.65 40.77 31.30
N ASP A 532 -2.77 40.05 31.43
CA ASP A 532 -3.15 39.26 32.59
C ASP A 532 -4.03 38.10 32.14
N PRO A 533 -3.42 36.98 31.72
CA PRO A 533 -4.14 35.87 31.06
C PRO A 533 -4.95 35.03 32.07
N ARG A 534 -6.15 35.49 32.38
CA ARG A 534 -7.14 34.81 33.20
C ARG A 534 -8.38 34.46 32.39
N PRO A 535 -9.05 33.32 32.63
CA PRO A 535 -10.24 32.88 31.90
C PRO A 535 -11.36 33.93 31.86
N GLU A 536 -11.52 34.73 32.95
CA GLU A 536 -12.55 35.76 33.06
C GLU A 536 -12.27 36.95 32.11
N LYS A 537 -11.02 37.13 31.68
CA LYS A 537 -10.59 38.18 30.74
C LYS A 537 -10.55 37.75 29.30
N MET A 538 -10.82 36.46 29.03
CA MET A 538 -10.90 35.98 27.66
C MET A 538 -12.00 36.71 26.89
N PRO A 539 -11.71 37.38 25.77
CA PRO A 539 -12.73 38.07 25.00
C PRO A 539 -13.77 37.12 24.40
N ILE A 540 -14.95 37.65 24.10
CA ILE A 540 -16.03 37.00 23.38
C ILE A 540 -16.38 37.81 22.13
N LEU A 541 -17.26 37.33 21.28
CA LEU A 541 -17.65 38.05 20.05
C LEU A 541 -18.23 39.46 20.32
N GLU A 542 -18.90 39.63 21.45
CA GLU A 542 -19.41 40.93 21.89
C GLU A 542 -18.29 41.97 22.10
N ASP A 543 -17.15 41.57 22.56
CA ASP A 543 -16.00 42.46 22.74
C ASP A 543 -15.47 42.94 21.39
N LEU A 544 -15.39 42.06 20.41
CA LEU A 544 -15.02 42.41 19.03
C LEU A 544 -16.09 43.33 18.38
N TYR A 545 -17.36 43.01 18.57
CA TYR A 545 -18.46 43.83 18.09
C TYR A 545 -18.39 45.26 18.67
N ASN A 546 -18.21 45.39 19.99
CA ASN A 546 -18.11 46.67 20.64
C ASN A 546 -16.88 47.47 20.20
N GLU A 547 -15.75 46.80 19.93
CA GLU A 547 -14.55 47.46 19.41
C GLU A 547 -14.72 47.96 17.97
N LEU A 548 -15.40 47.19 17.11
CA LEU A 548 -15.77 47.60 15.75
C LEU A 548 -16.71 48.80 15.77
N ARG A 549 -17.67 48.83 16.67
CA ARG A 549 -18.60 49.96 16.87
C ARG A 549 -17.90 51.26 17.28
N ARG A 550 -16.73 51.17 17.91
CA ARG A 550 -15.92 52.33 18.33
C ARG A 550 -15.10 52.95 17.19
N GLN A 551 -14.99 52.25 16.08
CA GLN A 551 -14.24 52.72 14.90
C GLN A 551 -15.12 53.71 14.08
N ASP A 552 -14.51 54.76 13.53
CA ASP A 552 -15.23 55.80 12.76
C ASP A 552 -15.46 55.38 11.29
N GLU A 553 -14.79 54.37 10.80
CA GLU A 553 -14.86 53.94 9.40
C GLU A 553 -16.21 53.25 9.08
N LYS A 554 -16.76 53.57 7.90
CA LYS A 554 -18.05 53.03 7.45
C LYS A 554 -18.01 51.49 7.31
N GLU A 555 -16.89 50.96 6.87
CA GLU A 555 -16.64 49.54 6.74
C GLU A 555 -16.68 48.82 8.11
N ALA A 556 -16.14 49.45 9.16
CA ALA A 556 -16.23 48.94 10.53
C ALA A 556 -17.69 48.87 11.02
N GLN A 557 -18.47 49.91 10.76
CA GLN A 557 -19.89 49.94 11.11
C GLN A 557 -20.71 48.91 10.32
N TYR A 558 -20.35 48.66 9.05
CA TYR A 558 -20.95 47.62 8.21
C TYR A 558 -20.67 46.23 8.80
N ILE A 559 -19.41 45.92 9.13
CA ILE A 559 -19.02 44.67 9.76
C ILE A 559 -19.73 44.49 11.11
N ALA A 560 -19.75 45.51 11.96
CA ALA A 560 -20.44 45.46 13.23
C ALA A 560 -21.94 45.17 13.07
N THR A 561 -22.60 45.82 12.12
CA THR A 561 -24.03 45.59 11.82
C THR A 561 -24.28 44.15 11.37
N ALA A 562 -23.40 43.59 10.55
CA ALA A 562 -23.50 42.19 10.11
C ALA A 562 -23.25 41.18 11.26
N LEU A 563 -22.37 41.52 12.22
CA LEU A 563 -22.11 40.70 13.42
C LEU A 563 -23.24 40.77 14.45
N GLU A 564 -24.08 41.81 14.44
CA GLU A 564 -25.10 42.07 15.47
C GLU A 564 -26.04 40.88 15.69
N ILE A 565 -26.45 40.17 14.64
CA ILE A 565 -27.32 38.99 14.73
C ILE A 565 -26.67 37.82 15.48
N TYR A 566 -25.33 37.74 15.46
CA TYR A 566 -24.54 36.69 16.12
C TYR A 566 -24.13 37.07 17.55
N VAL A 567 -24.31 38.35 17.94
CA VAL A 567 -23.93 38.87 19.27
C VAL A 567 -25.17 39.09 20.13
N THR A 568 -26.08 39.99 19.68
CA THR A 568 -27.29 40.34 20.44
C THR A 568 -28.58 39.78 19.81
N GLY A 569 -28.49 39.23 18.61
CA GLY A 569 -29.61 38.67 17.87
C GLY A 569 -29.87 37.18 18.16
N SER A 570 -30.67 36.55 17.29
CA SER A 570 -31.17 35.17 17.43
C SER A 570 -30.11 34.08 17.17
N LEU A 571 -28.94 34.44 16.67
CA LEU A 571 -27.88 33.50 16.29
C LEU A 571 -26.66 33.60 17.21
N ASN A 572 -26.85 33.95 18.46
CA ASN A 572 -25.79 34.27 19.44
C ASN A 572 -25.12 33.05 20.09
N VAL A 573 -25.24 31.87 19.52
CA VAL A 573 -24.70 30.58 20.05
C VAL A 573 -23.20 30.65 20.38
N PHE A 574 -22.44 31.41 19.60
CA PHE A 574 -21.00 31.57 19.73
C PHE A 574 -20.59 32.83 20.50
N ASN A 575 -21.51 33.55 21.10
CA ASN A 575 -21.23 34.73 21.93
C ASN A 575 -21.22 34.41 23.44
N HIS A 576 -20.59 33.30 23.78
CA HIS A 576 -20.46 32.85 25.16
C HIS A 576 -19.03 32.38 25.43
N ARG A 577 -18.59 32.45 26.67
CA ARG A 577 -17.33 31.82 27.09
C ARG A 577 -17.45 30.30 27.01
N SER A 578 -16.38 29.61 26.61
CA SER A 578 -16.37 28.14 26.57
C SER A 578 -16.60 27.58 27.97
N ASN A 579 -17.53 26.65 28.07
CA ASN A 579 -17.84 25.92 29.31
C ASN A 579 -17.68 24.40 29.13
N VAL A 580 -17.22 23.95 27.95
CA VAL A 580 -17.04 22.55 27.65
C VAL A 580 -15.60 22.14 27.94
N ASN A 581 -15.45 21.09 28.76
CA ASN A 581 -14.16 20.43 28.94
C ASN A 581 -14.03 19.30 27.88
N ILE A 582 -13.03 19.42 27.01
CA ILE A 582 -12.77 18.48 25.92
C ILE A 582 -11.57 17.57 26.23
N GLU A 583 -11.34 17.17 27.48
CA GLU A 583 -10.23 16.32 27.89
C GLU A 583 -10.44 14.82 27.59
N ASN A 584 -11.65 14.40 27.27
CA ASN A 584 -11.93 13.00 26.94
C ASN A 584 -11.10 12.56 25.70
N ARG A 585 -10.72 11.30 25.69
CA ARG A 585 -9.98 10.69 24.59
C ARG A 585 -10.77 10.67 23.28
N VAL A 586 -12.09 10.52 23.35
CA VAL A 586 -13.00 10.52 22.20
C VAL A 586 -14.02 11.63 22.39
N VAL A 587 -14.00 12.62 21.49
CA VAL A 587 -14.93 13.75 21.55
C VAL A 587 -15.60 13.92 20.18
N SER A 588 -16.93 14.00 20.18
CA SER A 588 -17.71 14.36 18.98
C SER A 588 -18.41 15.68 19.22
N PHE A 589 -18.25 16.60 18.28
CA PHE A 589 -19.01 17.85 18.23
C PHE A 589 -20.23 17.69 17.34
N ASP A 590 -21.39 17.47 17.92
CA ASP A 590 -22.68 17.45 17.23
C ASP A 590 -23.15 18.86 16.94
N ILE A 591 -23.12 19.24 15.67
CA ILE A 591 -23.54 20.56 15.17
C ILE A 591 -24.75 20.47 14.23
N LYS A 592 -25.50 19.37 14.26
CA LYS A 592 -26.64 19.12 13.36
C LYS A 592 -27.74 20.17 13.47
N GLU A 593 -28.07 20.56 14.70
CA GLU A 593 -29.14 21.52 14.97
C GLU A 593 -28.76 22.98 14.69
N LEU A 594 -27.52 23.25 14.34
CA LEU A 594 -27.12 24.54 13.79
C LEU A 594 -27.75 24.69 12.40
N GLY A 595 -28.56 25.70 12.17
CA GLY A 595 -29.14 26.01 10.87
C GLY A 595 -28.06 26.24 9.79
N LYS A 596 -28.43 26.25 8.51
CA LYS A 596 -27.49 26.34 7.40
C LYS A 596 -26.44 27.45 7.51
N GLN A 597 -26.80 28.59 8.08
CA GLN A 597 -25.90 29.74 8.29
C GLN A 597 -24.86 29.45 9.37
N LEU A 598 -25.26 28.88 10.51
CA LEU A 598 -24.38 28.61 11.63
C LEU A 598 -23.55 27.33 11.44
N LYS A 599 -23.98 26.38 10.59
CA LYS A 599 -23.27 25.09 10.42
C LYS A 599 -21.82 25.27 9.97
N LYS A 600 -21.57 26.14 8.98
CA LYS A 600 -20.21 26.44 8.50
C LYS A 600 -19.37 27.13 9.58
N ILE A 601 -19.96 28.08 10.29
CA ILE A 601 -19.33 28.75 11.42
C ILE A 601 -19.00 27.73 12.50
N GLY A 602 -19.94 26.85 12.86
CA GLY A 602 -19.72 25.79 13.84
C GLY A 602 -18.57 24.86 13.45
N MET A 603 -18.47 24.44 12.19
CA MET A 603 -17.35 23.63 11.71
C MET A 603 -16.00 24.37 11.84
N LEU A 604 -15.96 25.66 11.52
CA LEU A 604 -14.77 26.47 11.66
C LEU A 604 -14.35 26.64 13.13
N VAL A 605 -15.29 26.87 14.02
CA VAL A 605 -15.04 26.99 15.48
C VAL A 605 -14.56 25.65 16.07
N VAL A 606 -15.15 24.54 15.65
CA VAL A 606 -14.69 23.19 16.04
C VAL A 606 -13.25 22.97 15.57
N GLN A 607 -12.92 23.37 14.34
CA GLN A 607 -11.56 23.21 13.81
C GLN A 607 -10.51 23.98 14.64
N ASP A 608 -10.83 25.16 15.11
CA ASP A 608 -9.97 25.95 16.01
C ASP A 608 -9.82 25.27 17.39
N ALA A 609 -10.91 24.75 17.95
CA ALA A 609 -10.89 24.00 19.22
C ALA A 609 -10.04 22.71 19.10
N VAL A 610 -10.12 22.02 17.96
CA VAL A 610 -9.29 20.84 17.66
C VAL A 610 -7.81 21.22 17.58
N TRP A 611 -7.50 22.33 16.93
CA TRP A 611 -6.12 22.82 16.88
C TRP A 611 -5.54 23.06 18.26
N ASN A 612 -6.31 23.65 19.16
CA ASN A 612 -5.92 23.81 20.57
C ASN A 612 -5.61 22.48 21.24
N ARG A 613 -6.40 21.42 20.98
CA ARG A 613 -6.14 20.06 21.50
C ARG A 613 -4.87 19.44 20.93
N VAL A 614 -4.63 19.61 19.64
CA VAL A 614 -3.40 19.12 18.97
C VAL A 614 -2.16 19.74 19.60
N THR A 615 -2.18 21.04 19.92
CA THR A 615 -1.05 21.73 20.56
C THR A 615 -0.75 21.18 21.95
N VAL A 616 -1.78 20.92 22.75
CA VAL A 616 -1.64 20.30 24.09
C VAL A 616 -1.10 18.87 23.99
N ASN A 617 -1.63 18.08 23.06
CA ASN A 617 -1.22 16.68 22.89
C ASN A 617 0.23 16.56 22.38
N ARG A 618 0.71 17.51 21.59
CA ARG A 618 2.11 17.57 21.13
C ARG A 618 3.07 17.60 22.32
N GLU A 619 2.81 18.42 23.35
CA GLU A 619 3.63 18.49 24.56
C GLU A 619 3.69 17.13 25.26
N GLN A 620 2.60 16.37 25.23
CA GLN A 620 2.50 15.03 25.80
C GLN A 620 3.03 13.91 24.86
N ARG A 621 3.51 14.25 23.67
CA ARG A 621 3.90 13.31 22.60
C ARG A 621 2.79 12.35 22.21
N LYS A 622 1.55 12.82 22.24
CA LYS A 622 0.36 12.08 21.90
C LYS A 622 -0.20 12.56 20.54
N SER A 623 -0.58 11.63 19.67
CA SER A 623 -1.20 11.98 18.39
C SER A 623 -2.68 12.29 18.56
N THR A 624 -3.20 13.15 17.67
CA THR A 624 -4.62 13.50 17.61
C THR A 624 -5.19 13.16 16.25
N ARG A 625 -6.21 12.29 16.19
CA ARG A 625 -6.98 12.00 14.99
C ARG A 625 -8.15 12.96 14.91
N TYR A 626 -8.29 13.65 13.78
CA TYR A 626 -9.39 14.59 13.58
C TYR A 626 -10.21 14.19 12.34
N TYR A 627 -11.46 13.84 12.54
CA TYR A 627 -12.39 13.46 11.48
C TYR A 627 -13.35 14.61 11.19
N ILE A 628 -13.40 15.07 9.94
CA ILE A 628 -14.24 16.17 9.50
C ILE A 628 -15.27 15.62 8.52
N ASP A 629 -16.49 15.41 8.98
CA ASP A 629 -17.54 14.99 8.07
C ASP A 629 -18.08 16.20 7.27
N GLU A 630 -18.57 15.94 6.06
CA GLU A 630 -19.01 16.95 5.09
C GLU A 630 -18.00 18.10 4.88
N MET A 631 -16.70 17.75 4.83
CA MET A 631 -15.58 18.71 4.75
C MET A 631 -15.74 19.74 3.61
N HIS A 632 -16.44 19.38 2.53
CA HIS A 632 -16.68 20.28 1.40
C HIS A 632 -17.37 21.59 1.80
N LEU A 633 -18.07 21.64 2.94
CA LEU A 633 -18.72 22.86 3.43
C LEU A 633 -17.72 23.93 3.83
N LEU A 634 -16.50 23.54 4.31
CA LEU A 634 -15.42 24.45 4.68
C LEU A 634 -14.63 24.97 3.48
N LEU A 635 -14.76 24.33 2.33
CA LEU A 635 -13.91 24.58 1.16
C LEU A 635 -14.59 25.43 0.07
N LYS A 636 -15.81 25.92 0.34
CA LYS A 636 -16.59 26.72 -0.63
C LYS A 636 -16.18 28.19 -0.68
N GLU A 637 -15.78 28.76 0.44
CA GLU A 637 -15.32 30.15 0.56
C GLU A 637 -13.79 30.22 0.59
N GLU A 638 -13.20 31.16 -0.12
CA GLU A 638 -11.75 31.25 -0.38
C GLU A 638 -10.94 31.34 0.92
N GLN A 639 -11.30 32.25 1.83
CA GLN A 639 -10.56 32.46 3.08
C GLN A 639 -10.67 31.26 4.02
N THR A 640 -11.86 30.65 4.12
CA THR A 640 -12.08 29.46 4.94
C THR A 640 -11.34 28.25 4.38
N ALA A 641 -11.31 28.13 3.04
CA ALA A 641 -10.53 27.09 2.38
C ALA A 641 -9.04 27.30 2.63
N ALA A 642 -8.50 28.51 2.50
CA ALA A 642 -7.11 28.83 2.77
C ALA A 642 -6.73 28.54 4.22
N TYR A 643 -7.56 28.91 5.21
CA TYR A 643 -7.36 28.59 6.61
C TYR A 643 -7.36 27.07 6.85
N THR A 644 -8.32 26.35 6.25
CA THR A 644 -8.39 24.88 6.37
C THR A 644 -7.14 24.22 5.80
N VAL A 645 -6.65 24.65 4.64
CA VAL A 645 -5.42 24.15 4.00
C VAL A 645 -4.19 24.42 4.88
N GLU A 646 -4.11 25.60 5.49
CA GLU A 646 -2.98 25.95 6.35
C GLU A 646 -2.94 25.04 7.60
N ILE A 647 -4.07 24.87 8.27
CA ILE A 647 -4.20 23.94 9.38
C ILE A 647 -3.88 22.50 8.94
N TRP A 648 -4.35 22.05 7.78
CA TRP A 648 -4.09 20.74 7.21
C TRP A 648 -2.59 20.46 7.04
N LYS A 649 -1.83 21.44 6.58
CA LYS A 649 -0.37 21.35 6.46
C LYS A 649 0.33 21.33 7.81
N ARG A 650 -0.19 22.07 8.80
CA ARG A 650 0.39 22.18 10.15
C ARG A 650 0.16 20.92 10.98
N PHE A 651 -0.98 20.26 10.86
CA PHE A 651 -1.32 19.04 11.60
C PHE A 651 -0.18 18.02 11.58
N ARG A 652 0.43 17.78 10.40
CA ARG A 652 1.53 16.86 10.25
C ARG A 652 2.72 17.15 11.17
N LYS A 653 3.12 18.41 11.29
CA LYS A 653 4.26 18.81 12.14
C LYS A 653 3.99 18.67 13.63
N TRP A 654 2.71 18.65 13.99
CA TRP A 654 2.24 18.69 15.37
C TRP A 654 1.64 17.38 15.87
N GLY A 655 1.80 16.29 15.11
CA GLY A 655 1.29 14.96 15.47
C GLY A 655 -0.21 14.79 15.26
N GLY A 656 -0.84 15.71 14.52
CA GLY A 656 -2.23 15.59 14.09
C GLY A 656 -2.35 14.73 12.84
N VAL A 657 -3.42 13.95 12.77
CA VAL A 657 -3.77 13.08 11.62
C VAL A 657 -5.21 13.41 11.20
N PRO A 658 -5.42 14.47 10.40
CA PRO A 658 -6.76 14.84 9.96
C PRO A 658 -7.27 13.89 8.87
N THR A 659 -8.59 13.71 8.83
CA THR A 659 -9.30 12.91 7.83
C THR A 659 -10.54 13.68 7.38
N GLY A 660 -10.56 14.12 6.13
CA GLY A 660 -11.71 14.75 5.50
C GLY A 660 -12.64 13.73 4.87
N ILE A 661 -13.93 13.80 5.18
CA ILE A 661 -14.95 12.90 4.64
C ILE A 661 -15.89 13.73 3.77
N THR A 662 -16.08 13.30 2.53
CA THR A 662 -16.97 14.06 1.61
C THR A 662 -17.56 13.18 0.52
N GLN A 663 -18.72 13.57 0.05
CA GLN A 663 -19.43 12.93 -1.04
C GLN A 663 -19.29 13.68 -2.38
N ASN A 664 -18.90 14.93 -2.36
CA ASN A 664 -18.85 15.77 -3.56
C ASN A 664 -17.41 16.15 -3.92
N VAL A 665 -16.79 15.32 -4.72
CA VAL A 665 -15.40 15.53 -5.14
C VAL A 665 -15.27 16.65 -6.17
N LYS A 666 -16.28 16.87 -7.02
CA LYS A 666 -16.26 17.92 -8.05
C LYS A 666 -16.18 19.32 -7.42
N ASP A 667 -16.91 19.54 -6.34
CA ASP A 667 -16.84 20.81 -5.62
C ASP A 667 -15.50 20.99 -4.92
N LEU A 668 -14.88 19.87 -4.46
CA LEU A 668 -13.53 19.89 -3.91
C LEU A 668 -12.48 20.34 -4.93
N LEU A 669 -12.52 19.83 -6.14
CA LEU A 669 -11.50 20.08 -7.19
C LEU A 669 -11.71 21.38 -7.97
N SER A 670 -12.66 22.22 -7.54
CA SER A 670 -12.98 23.48 -8.22
C SER A 670 -12.03 24.65 -7.86
N SER A 671 -11.23 24.51 -6.80
CA SER A 671 -10.31 25.56 -6.35
C SER A 671 -8.88 25.06 -6.20
N ARG A 672 -7.90 25.95 -6.40
CA ARG A 672 -6.47 25.67 -6.23
C ARG A 672 -6.10 25.29 -4.78
N GLU A 673 -6.82 25.84 -3.80
CA GLU A 673 -6.63 25.56 -2.39
C GLU A 673 -6.94 24.09 -2.09
N VAL A 674 -7.93 23.53 -2.76
CA VAL A 674 -8.33 22.13 -2.57
C VAL A 674 -7.34 21.16 -3.21
N GLU A 675 -6.73 21.50 -4.34
CA GLU A 675 -5.62 20.71 -4.90
C GLU A 675 -4.51 20.55 -3.86
N ASN A 676 -4.22 21.59 -3.08
CA ASN A 676 -3.25 21.50 -1.98
C ASN A 676 -3.64 20.49 -0.89
N ILE A 677 -4.92 20.25 -0.62
CA ILE A 677 -5.36 19.23 0.34
C ILE A 677 -5.04 17.82 -0.19
N PHE A 678 -5.33 17.56 -1.47
CA PHE A 678 -4.98 16.30 -2.11
C PHE A 678 -3.47 16.07 -2.13
N GLU A 679 -2.67 17.07 -2.53
CA GLU A 679 -1.20 16.97 -2.56
C GLU A 679 -0.58 16.74 -1.17
N ASN A 680 -1.26 17.14 -0.10
CA ASN A 680 -0.84 16.96 1.28
C ASN A 680 -1.58 15.83 1.99
N SER A 681 -2.15 14.88 1.24
CA SER A 681 -2.86 13.71 1.76
C SER A 681 -2.37 12.45 1.07
N ASP A 682 -1.47 11.72 1.72
CA ASP A 682 -0.92 10.48 1.18
C ASP A 682 -1.85 9.26 1.43
N TYR A 683 -2.98 9.47 2.13
CA TYR A 683 -3.98 8.44 2.37
C TYR A 683 -5.33 8.86 1.75
N VAL A 684 -5.80 8.12 0.75
CA VAL A 684 -7.12 8.34 0.17
C VAL A 684 -7.90 7.02 0.12
N TYR A 685 -9.01 6.98 0.82
CA TYR A 685 -9.94 5.85 0.82
C TYR A 685 -11.11 6.19 -0.10
N MET A 686 -11.05 5.71 -1.33
CA MET A 686 -11.99 6.06 -2.39
C MET A 686 -12.99 4.94 -2.63
N LEU A 687 -14.22 5.19 -2.25
CA LEU A 687 -15.37 4.32 -2.51
C LEU A 687 -16.04 4.69 -3.86
N ASN A 688 -17.22 4.14 -4.14
CA ASN A 688 -17.94 4.38 -5.40
C ASN A 688 -18.10 5.88 -5.69
N GLN A 689 -17.87 6.28 -6.94
CA GLN A 689 -17.90 7.66 -7.41
C GLN A 689 -19.01 7.91 -8.42
N ALA A 690 -19.55 9.14 -8.46
CA ALA A 690 -20.51 9.54 -9.46
C ALA A 690 -19.88 9.56 -10.87
N SER A 691 -20.68 9.31 -11.91
CA SER A 691 -20.18 9.25 -13.30
C SER A 691 -19.53 10.54 -13.78
N GLY A 692 -19.96 11.70 -13.29
CA GLY A 692 -19.39 13.00 -13.64
C GLY A 692 -18.01 13.27 -13.00
N ASP A 693 -17.71 12.65 -11.87
CA ASP A 693 -16.47 12.90 -11.10
C ASP A 693 -15.33 11.99 -11.52
N ARG A 694 -15.63 10.87 -12.17
CA ARG A 694 -14.68 9.82 -12.54
C ARG A 694 -13.52 10.30 -13.39
N GLN A 695 -13.81 11.06 -14.45
CA GLN A 695 -12.76 11.55 -15.36
C GLN A 695 -11.86 12.61 -14.68
N ILE A 696 -12.45 13.44 -13.84
CA ILE A 696 -11.70 14.47 -13.09
C ILE A 696 -10.75 13.78 -12.10
N LEU A 697 -11.25 12.81 -11.35
CA LEU A 697 -10.44 12.03 -10.41
C LEU A 697 -9.36 11.21 -11.11
N ALA A 698 -9.68 10.55 -12.21
CA ALA A 698 -8.70 9.79 -12.98
C ALA A 698 -7.52 10.67 -13.42
N LYS A 699 -7.80 11.89 -13.86
CA LYS A 699 -6.78 12.85 -14.26
C LYS A 699 -5.98 13.39 -13.07
N GLN A 700 -6.67 13.80 -11.99
CA GLN A 700 -6.03 14.43 -10.82
C GLN A 700 -5.17 13.45 -10.01
N LEU A 701 -5.65 12.21 -9.85
CA LEU A 701 -4.96 11.18 -9.08
C LEU A 701 -4.13 10.21 -9.94
N ASN A 702 -4.04 10.49 -11.24
CA ASN A 702 -3.32 9.66 -12.22
C ASN A 702 -3.74 8.17 -12.17
N ILE A 703 -5.06 7.92 -12.09
CA ILE A 703 -5.64 6.58 -12.00
C ILE A 703 -5.81 5.98 -13.40
N SER A 704 -5.37 4.74 -13.60
CA SER A 704 -5.57 4.03 -14.85
C SER A 704 -7.05 3.70 -15.11
N PRO A 705 -7.48 3.51 -16.38
CA PRO A 705 -8.84 3.06 -16.68
C PRO A 705 -9.22 1.75 -15.98
N HIS A 706 -8.25 0.89 -15.75
CA HIS A 706 -8.46 -0.38 -15.05
C HIS A 706 -8.68 -0.17 -13.55
N GLN A 707 -7.87 0.68 -12.90
CA GLN A 707 -8.10 1.08 -11.51
C GLN A 707 -9.43 1.81 -11.36
N LEU A 708 -9.78 2.67 -12.31
CA LEU A 708 -11.04 3.41 -12.30
C LEU A 708 -12.27 2.49 -12.26
N SER A 709 -12.22 1.28 -12.84
CA SER A 709 -13.31 0.31 -12.80
C SER A 709 -13.70 -0.08 -11.37
N TYR A 710 -12.75 -0.11 -10.44
CA TYR A 710 -12.99 -0.45 -9.02
C TYR A 710 -13.76 0.63 -8.23
N VAL A 711 -13.91 1.84 -8.77
CA VAL A 711 -14.68 2.92 -8.14
C VAL A 711 -15.88 3.36 -8.98
N THR A 712 -16.12 2.69 -10.13
CA THR A 712 -17.21 3.10 -11.03
C THR A 712 -18.40 2.15 -11.01
N GLN A 713 -18.18 0.89 -10.65
CA GLN A 713 -19.19 -0.18 -10.59
C GLN A 713 -19.07 -0.98 -9.29
N SER A 714 -18.44 -0.36 -8.27
CA SER A 714 -18.21 -0.99 -6.98
C SER A 714 -19.48 -1.08 -6.16
N ALA A 715 -19.60 -2.16 -5.41
CA ALA A 715 -20.60 -2.32 -4.38
C ALA A 715 -20.27 -1.50 -3.12
N GLU A 716 -21.17 -1.50 -2.13
CA GLU A 716 -20.93 -0.89 -0.83
C GLU A 716 -19.70 -1.51 -0.17
N GLY A 717 -18.77 -0.68 0.30
CA GLY A 717 -17.52 -1.12 0.94
C GLY A 717 -16.42 -1.58 -0.03
N GLU A 718 -16.56 -1.32 -1.33
CA GLU A 718 -15.54 -1.62 -2.34
C GLU A 718 -14.97 -0.33 -2.94
N GLY A 719 -13.68 -0.34 -3.27
CA GLY A 719 -13.05 0.87 -3.81
C GLY A 719 -11.54 0.75 -4.05
N LEU A 720 -10.89 1.90 -4.04
CA LEU A 720 -9.43 2.06 -4.15
C LEU A 720 -8.85 2.71 -2.90
N LEU A 721 -7.80 2.12 -2.37
CA LEU A 721 -6.98 2.68 -1.30
C LEU A 721 -5.69 3.24 -1.89
N PHE A 722 -5.40 4.50 -1.60
CA PHE A 722 -4.12 5.13 -1.83
C PHE A 722 -3.36 5.22 -0.52
N TYR A 723 -2.13 4.76 -0.53
CA TYR A 723 -1.22 4.82 0.59
C TYR A 723 0.17 5.22 0.08
N GLY A 724 0.47 6.51 0.13
CA GLY A 724 1.64 7.07 -0.55
C GLY A 724 1.58 6.83 -2.07
N SER A 725 2.57 6.13 -2.60
CA SER A 725 2.62 5.74 -4.03
C SER A 725 1.86 4.45 -4.36
N VAL A 726 1.32 3.77 -3.35
CA VAL A 726 0.63 2.49 -3.51
C VAL A 726 -0.86 2.72 -3.77
N ILE A 727 -1.40 2.12 -4.83
CA ILE A 727 -2.83 2.15 -5.15
C ILE A 727 -3.34 0.72 -5.22
N LEU A 728 -4.24 0.35 -4.31
CA LEU A 728 -4.79 -1.00 -4.20
C LEU A 728 -6.31 -1.00 -4.29
N PRO A 729 -6.93 -1.91 -5.05
CA PRO A 729 -8.36 -2.17 -4.94
C PRO A 729 -8.64 -2.93 -3.63
N PHE A 730 -9.67 -2.51 -2.92
CA PHE A 730 -10.05 -3.13 -1.66
C PHE A 730 -11.53 -3.53 -1.62
N VAL A 731 -11.82 -4.51 -0.76
CA VAL A 731 -13.17 -4.94 -0.38
C VAL A 731 -13.25 -5.00 1.14
N ASP A 732 -14.11 -4.19 1.72
CA ASP A 732 -14.37 -4.17 3.16
C ASP A 732 -15.71 -4.86 3.47
N ARG A 733 -15.66 -6.18 3.68
CA ARG A 733 -16.81 -7.00 4.08
C ARG A 733 -16.74 -7.29 5.57
N PHE A 734 -17.15 -6.32 6.37
CA PHE A 734 -17.19 -6.50 7.81
C PHE A 734 -18.30 -7.46 8.21
N PRO A 735 -18.04 -8.46 9.11
CA PRO A 735 -19.05 -9.43 9.52
C PRO A 735 -20.22 -8.76 10.27
N LYS A 736 -21.44 -9.02 9.82
CA LYS A 736 -22.67 -8.39 10.36
C LYS A 736 -23.10 -8.92 11.72
N ASP A 737 -22.60 -10.07 12.12
CA ASP A 737 -22.91 -10.77 13.37
C ASP A 737 -22.09 -10.30 14.57
N THR A 738 -21.15 -9.37 14.36
CA THR A 738 -20.27 -8.83 15.41
C THR A 738 -20.94 -7.70 16.18
N GLU A 739 -20.58 -7.55 17.46
CA GLU A 739 -20.98 -6.41 18.29
C GLU A 739 -20.45 -5.10 17.71
N LEU A 740 -19.21 -5.13 17.24
CA LEU A 740 -18.58 -3.97 16.60
C LEU A 740 -19.33 -3.50 15.35
N TYR A 741 -19.85 -4.42 14.51
CA TYR A 741 -20.69 -4.05 13.35
C TYR A 741 -21.95 -3.30 13.78
N LYS A 742 -22.62 -3.77 14.84
CA LYS A 742 -23.86 -3.15 15.35
C LYS A 742 -23.65 -1.73 15.87
N ILE A 743 -22.48 -1.47 16.45
CA ILE A 743 -22.07 -0.15 16.94
C ILE A 743 -21.77 0.81 15.77
N ILE A 744 -21.18 0.29 14.69
CA ILE A 744 -20.69 1.08 13.56
C ILE A 744 -21.80 1.35 12.53
N THR A 745 -22.76 0.42 12.35
CA THR A 745 -23.76 0.51 11.29
C THR A 745 -24.62 1.77 11.38
N THR A 746 -24.91 2.37 10.22
CA THR A 746 -25.82 3.53 10.09
C THR A 746 -27.22 3.13 9.61
N LYS A 747 -27.44 1.83 9.28
CA LYS A 747 -28.69 1.34 8.74
C LYS A 747 -29.71 1.11 9.86
N LEU A 748 -30.76 1.93 9.90
CA LEU A 748 -31.83 1.82 10.90
C LEU A 748 -32.46 0.42 11.00
N SER A 749 -32.57 -0.30 9.88
CA SER A 749 -33.09 -1.69 9.86
C SER A 749 -32.17 -2.71 10.54
N GLU A 750 -30.89 -2.40 10.67
CA GLU A 750 -29.89 -3.26 11.31
C GLU A 750 -29.62 -2.86 12.76
N GLN A 751 -29.94 -1.61 13.16
CA GLN A 751 -29.86 -1.13 14.54
C GLN A 751 -31.01 -1.67 15.43
N VAL A 752 -32.20 -1.87 14.88
CA VAL A 752 -33.40 -2.32 15.63
C VAL A 752 -33.33 -3.79 16.05
N GLN A 753 -32.42 -4.59 15.49
CA GLN A 753 -32.22 -6.00 15.88
C GLN A 753 -31.30 -6.17 17.12
N SER A 754 -30.86 -5.09 17.74
CA SER A 754 -29.90 -5.11 18.87
C SER A 754 -30.55 -4.83 20.24
N GLU A 755 -31.87 -4.66 20.33
CA GLU A 755 -32.65 -4.69 21.57
C GLU A 755 -33.22 -6.13 21.83
#